data_c81b459d7a4832df70f8503b0a273f8c
#
_entry.id   c81b459d7a4832df70f8503b0a273f8c
#
_cell.length_a   1.000
_cell.length_b   1.000
_cell.length_c   1.000
_cell.angle_alpha   90.00
_cell.angle_beta   90.00
_cell.angle_gamma   90.00
#
_symmetry.space_group_name_H-M   'P 1'
#
loop_
_entity.id
_entity.type
_entity.pdbx_description
1 polymer ?
#
loop_
_entity_poly.entity_id
_entity_poly.type
_entity_poly.pdbx_seq_one_letter_code
_entity_poly.pdbx_strand_id
1 'polypeptide(L)'
;MLRNQFNVSYFHLVMVSLSACIPLKGNTAANNAAIDPVRIKNILIPGAFRQALQEGVAIPVMLSLEGNQTENNQKVANVMLVLHNAQFRIAQVETIENPQGAKLTEEITTQLAALKSVEFNNDLNIAVAPGATLHLDLKSLTIRLIVQKNALSRRERPRHTLLNAATVQDFTGTIAWDTGLYNSWHSHQQSNTNGYLSLNSLLSKGEDHFNVNGSVYGTDDKNYDAFLSRAIYERDVGGYRFATGMADSWDLQSLGNVSGINGGKVLGISMGNHAASRNRIEGQSLIPIEVFLPAAGEVHIKRDGKLLSIQNFPMGSFEVDTRALPWGDYAVDVEIIVDGKRVSTTRQQLKKHFLRRGIGTPKLLWQTWGGLLKREGWQDSSSKTDDKTWIAGASASSQLSLWQVIDWTFSAWGFANVGVAESTLTMPLYENASITMQTLSATDRSTRAMLSGNVSINSQFSVWASHEKSTQGKSLSFDASNEFAVGGTLNLRRLLPKAGVVNVSYHRDRKHNNAWHNLDYSQSLFSGRYGNLSMRMGMQHYRYQNSDSSGKYLAFDFSMPLGKALGLGMSHQNGYTTANVSASQTHKEGIINATGVNIARAIGGDTGLDKTLSGSAYANFQAKQASGSLNVNSSARGYVNTNLVAHGETAFSGKNFAMSGANSGSGSGVIVETALTDGSLTARVNGQRFKIDGINNYIPLSPYQHYQVELMNDRNSMASYDILKGRQQSFTLYPGNVVVMTPEVKQRVTVFGRLRSAQGQLLANTSVHNHIGKTVTDEQGEFSIDVDKLHPSIFISDASERLCESTLDLSGAQGVKWIGEIICENKAS
;
A
#
# COMPACT_ATOMS: atom_id res chain seq x y z
N MET A 1 -33.88 -21.01 26.75
CA MET A 1 -34.22 -20.37 28.03
C MET A 1 -33.23 -19.27 28.28
N LEU A 2 -33.69 -18.15 28.38
CA LEU A 2 -33.48 -16.83 28.93
C LEU A 2 -33.51 -15.75 27.86
N ARG A 3 -34.74 -15.23 27.82
CA ARG A 3 -35.19 -14.03 27.11
C ARG A 3 -35.18 -12.88 28.13
N ASN A 4 -35.00 -11.69 27.63
CA ASN A 4 -35.33 -10.38 28.19
C ASN A 4 -34.33 -9.69 29.10
N GLN A 5 -33.90 -8.59 28.62
CA GLN A 5 -34.10 -7.19 29.06
C GLN A 5 -32.92 -6.33 28.68
N PHE A 6 -33.11 -5.43 27.78
CA PHE A 6 -32.53 -4.07 27.82
C PHE A 6 -33.35 -3.21 26.82
N ASN A 7 -34.40 -2.64 27.35
CA ASN A 7 -35.03 -1.47 26.77
C ASN A 7 -34.95 -0.34 27.80
N VAL A 8 -34.87 0.87 27.29
CA VAL A 8 -34.93 2.16 28.00
C VAL A 8 -33.62 2.67 28.59
N SER A 9 -32.90 3.47 27.83
CA SER A 9 -32.17 4.68 28.30
C SER A 9 -31.36 5.33 27.19
N TYR A 10 -31.99 5.84 26.14
CA TYR A 10 -31.32 6.72 25.16
C TYR A 10 -32.12 7.99 24.83
N PHE A 11 -33.02 8.38 25.69
CA PHE A 11 -33.87 9.57 25.46
C PHE A 11 -33.50 10.79 26.31
N HIS A 12 -32.40 10.76 27.07
CA HIS A 12 -32.04 11.90 27.97
C HIS A 12 -30.68 12.56 27.69
N LEU A 13 -29.99 12.23 26.59
CA LEU A 13 -28.65 12.79 26.33
C LEU A 13 -28.59 13.80 25.16
N VAL A 14 -29.73 14.17 24.56
CA VAL A 14 -29.76 15.17 23.47
C VAL A 14 -30.13 16.57 23.94
N MET A 15 -30.53 16.74 25.20
CA MET A 15 -30.94 18.06 25.74
C MET A 15 -29.83 18.83 26.52
N VAL A 16 -28.63 18.30 26.69
CA VAL A 16 -27.55 18.93 27.47
C VAL A 16 -26.44 19.58 26.63
N SER A 17 -26.42 19.38 25.32
CA SER A 17 -25.33 19.93 24.47
C SER A 17 -25.64 21.30 23.82
N LEU A 18 -26.69 22.00 24.25
CA LEU A 18 -27.04 23.32 23.72
C LEU A 18 -26.77 24.48 24.71
N SER A 19 -26.01 24.27 25.78
CA SER A 19 -25.76 25.31 26.80
C SER A 19 -24.31 25.78 26.96
N ALA A 20 -23.44 25.61 25.96
CA ALA A 20 -22.07 26.09 26.09
C ALA A 20 -21.54 26.72 24.82
N CYS A 21 -21.94 27.95 24.53
CA CYS A 21 -21.13 28.96 23.79
C CYS A 21 -21.90 30.30 23.72
N ILE A 22 -21.90 31.03 24.83
CA ILE A 22 -22.17 32.50 24.82
C ILE A 22 -21.05 33.14 25.65
N PRO A 23 -20.20 33.98 25.05
CA PRO A 23 -19.31 34.82 25.85
C PRO A 23 -20.10 35.98 26.45
N LEU A 24 -20.22 35.97 27.77
CA LEU A 24 -20.73 37.14 28.54
C LEU A 24 -19.74 38.28 28.49
N LYS A 25 -20.09 39.36 27.85
CA LYS A 25 -19.55 40.71 28.14
C LYS A 25 -20.66 41.75 28.17
N GLY A 26 -20.76 42.42 29.29
CA GLY A 26 -21.19 43.79 29.40
C GLY A 26 -22.65 44.04 29.76
N ASN A 27 -22.84 44.51 30.98
CA ASN A 27 -24.03 45.17 31.51
C ASN A 27 -24.70 46.15 30.56
N THR A 28 -25.96 45.92 30.28
CA THR A 28 -26.96 46.98 30.18
C THR A 28 -28.31 46.37 30.62
N ALA A 29 -28.89 46.95 31.63
CA ALA A 29 -30.26 46.68 32.02
C ALA A 29 -31.18 46.98 30.82
N ALA A 30 -31.73 45.98 30.22
CA ALA A 30 -32.77 46.12 29.20
C ALA A 30 -34.08 45.52 29.74
N ASN A 31 -35.11 46.28 29.72
CA ASN A 31 -36.49 45.97 30.02
C ASN A 31 -36.90 44.54 29.58
N ASN A 32 -37.18 43.66 30.51
CA ASN A 32 -37.89 42.41 30.28
C ASN A 32 -39.35 42.73 29.93
N ALA A 33 -39.65 43.19 28.72
CA ALA A 33 -40.95 43.01 28.14
C ALA A 33 -41.10 41.53 27.82
N ALA A 34 -41.99 40.80 28.51
CA ALA A 34 -42.30 39.42 28.16
C ALA A 34 -42.75 39.38 26.69
N ILE A 35 -41.92 38.78 25.83
CA ILE A 35 -42.24 38.63 24.41
C ILE A 35 -43.35 37.57 24.34
N ASP A 36 -44.55 37.99 23.94
CA ASP A 36 -45.69 37.13 23.81
C ASP A 36 -45.45 35.93 22.87
N PRO A 37 -45.87 34.72 23.29
CA PRO A 37 -45.79 33.55 22.41
C PRO A 37 -46.65 33.73 21.14
N VAL A 38 -46.13 33.35 20.00
CA VAL A 38 -46.82 33.42 18.72
C VAL A 38 -47.35 32.03 18.34
N ARG A 39 -48.60 31.96 17.97
CA ARG A 39 -49.20 30.75 17.45
C ARG A 39 -49.12 30.74 15.91
N ILE A 40 -48.35 29.80 15.40
CA ILE A 40 -48.29 29.55 13.96
C ILE A 40 -48.95 28.17 13.70
N LYS A 41 -50.12 28.20 13.02
CA LYS A 41 -51.03 27.04 12.88
C LYS A 41 -51.35 26.43 14.26
N ASN A 42 -51.04 25.16 14.48
CA ASN A 42 -51.32 24.47 15.73
C ASN A 42 -50.14 24.42 16.72
N ILE A 43 -49.06 25.12 16.46
CA ILE A 43 -47.85 25.13 17.28
C ILE A 43 -47.70 26.50 17.93
N LEU A 44 -47.54 26.49 19.28
CA LEU A 44 -47.24 27.66 20.06
C LEU A 44 -45.71 27.82 20.15
N ILE A 45 -45.18 28.90 19.60
CA ILE A 45 -43.73 29.21 19.64
C ILE A 45 -43.49 30.08 20.89
N PRO A 46 -42.69 29.62 21.88
CA PRO A 46 -42.33 30.39 23.06
C PRO A 46 -41.65 31.70 22.67
N GLY A 47 -41.87 32.77 23.46
CA GLY A 47 -41.32 34.10 23.17
C GLY A 47 -39.79 34.16 22.99
N ALA A 48 -39.04 33.46 23.80
CA ALA A 48 -37.58 33.38 23.66
C ALA A 48 -37.16 32.76 22.33
N PHE A 49 -37.91 31.74 21.83
CA PHE A 49 -37.61 31.10 20.56
C PHE A 49 -38.00 31.96 19.36
N ARG A 50 -39.07 32.76 19.54
CA ARG A 50 -39.48 33.75 18.52
C ARG A 50 -38.37 34.80 18.27
N GLN A 51 -37.74 35.28 19.32
CA GLN A 51 -36.62 36.21 19.19
C GLN A 51 -35.44 35.57 18.43
N ALA A 52 -35.05 34.38 18.78
CA ALA A 52 -34.02 33.65 18.06
C ALA A 52 -34.36 33.45 16.58
N LEU A 53 -35.61 33.11 16.23
CA LEU A 53 -36.05 32.98 14.84
C LEU A 53 -36.14 34.33 14.11
N GLN A 54 -36.33 35.47 14.80
CA GLN A 54 -36.25 36.80 14.18
C GLN A 54 -34.81 37.20 13.85
N GLU A 55 -33.86 36.78 14.67
CA GLU A 55 -32.41 36.99 14.46
C GLU A 55 -31.84 36.02 13.43
N GLY A 56 -32.43 34.82 13.26
CA GLY A 56 -32.07 33.77 12.34
C GLY A 56 -31.47 32.55 13.03
N VAL A 57 -32.01 31.39 12.74
CA VAL A 57 -31.56 30.08 13.26
C VAL A 57 -31.06 29.19 12.14
N ALA A 58 -29.85 28.62 12.29
CA ALA A 58 -29.32 27.65 11.37
C ALA A 58 -29.99 26.28 11.57
N ILE A 59 -30.71 25.81 10.57
CA ILE A 59 -31.43 24.53 10.60
C ILE A 59 -30.83 23.58 9.57
N PRO A 60 -30.54 22.31 9.96
CA PRO A 60 -30.04 21.31 9.01
C PRO A 60 -31.12 20.88 8.01
N VAL A 61 -30.70 20.72 6.76
CA VAL A 61 -31.52 20.13 5.69
C VAL A 61 -31.17 18.65 5.55
N MET A 62 -32.16 17.81 5.79
CA MET A 62 -32.02 16.35 5.71
C MET A 62 -32.62 15.84 4.40
N LEU A 63 -31.88 14.98 3.70
CA LEU A 63 -32.34 14.38 2.44
C LEU A 63 -33.36 13.28 2.69
N SER A 64 -34.46 13.28 1.97
CA SER A 64 -35.53 12.26 2.01
C SER A 64 -36.00 11.90 0.61
N LEU A 65 -36.29 10.62 0.37
CA LEU A 65 -36.86 10.17 -0.91
C LEU A 65 -38.39 10.19 -0.84
N GLU A 66 -39.00 10.66 -1.90
CA GLU A 66 -40.48 10.68 -2.01
C GLU A 66 -41.06 9.26 -1.84
N GLY A 67 -42.10 9.11 -0.97
CA GLY A 67 -42.74 7.83 -0.69
C GLY A 67 -41.97 6.92 0.30
N ASN A 68 -40.83 7.31 0.83
CA ASN A 68 -40.10 6.53 1.83
C ASN A 68 -40.27 7.14 3.22
N GLN A 69 -40.74 6.35 4.18
CA GLN A 69 -40.92 6.77 5.56
C GLN A 69 -39.67 6.54 6.44
N THR A 70 -38.64 5.91 5.91
CA THR A 70 -37.39 5.65 6.65
C THR A 70 -36.62 6.94 6.81
N GLU A 71 -36.28 7.31 8.04
CA GLU A 71 -35.48 8.49 8.34
C GLU A 71 -34.07 8.31 7.74
N ASN A 72 -33.73 9.17 6.79
CA ASN A 72 -32.38 9.22 6.24
C ASN A 72 -31.61 10.34 6.94
N ASN A 73 -30.55 9.99 7.64
CA ASN A 73 -29.74 10.94 8.43
C ASN A 73 -28.68 11.69 7.60
N GLN A 74 -28.87 11.77 6.27
CA GLN A 74 -27.92 12.51 5.43
C GLN A 74 -28.26 13.99 5.39
N LYS A 75 -27.38 14.80 5.99
CA LYS A 75 -27.41 16.26 5.89
C LYS A 75 -26.84 16.71 4.55
N VAL A 76 -27.57 17.59 3.85
CA VAL A 76 -27.19 18.11 2.51
C VAL A 76 -26.98 19.61 2.46
N ALA A 77 -27.51 20.34 3.46
CA ALA A 77 -27.29 21.78 3.60
C ALA A 77 -27.57 22.25 5.01
N ASN A 78 -27.15 23.48 5.33
CA ASN A 78 -27.66 24.30 6.41
C ASN A 78 -28.48 25.44 5.82
N VAL A 79 -29.60 25.74 6.44
CA VAL A 79 -30.46 26.86 6.06
C VAL A 79 -30.56 27.82 7.23
N MET A 80 -30.32 29.11 7.01
CA MET A 80 -30.63 30.15 7.94
C MET A 80 -32.13 30.49 7.81
N LEU A 81 -32.90 30.04 8.82
CA LEU A 81 -34.34 30.28 8.87
C LEU A 81 -34.66 31.52 9.69
N VAL A 82 -35.44 32.43 9.16
CA VAL A 82 -35.89 33.65 9.79
C VAL A 82 -37.42 33.73 9.83
N LEU A 83 -37.99 34.16 10.96
CA LEU A 83 -39.42 34.44 11.07
C LEU A 83 -39.69 35.93 10.81
N HIS A 84 -40.36 36.23 9.69
CA HIS A 84 -40.74 37.58 9.32
C HIS A 84 -42.25 37.64 9.05
N ASN A 85 -42.95 38.58 9.66
CA ASN A 85 -44.43 38.78 9.51
C ASN A 85 -45.22 37.49 9.68
N ALA A 86 -44.90 36.66 10.68
CA ALA A 86 -45.50 35.35 10.96
C ALA A 86 -45.35 34.29 9.87
N GLN A 87 -44.46 34.53 8.90
CA GLN A 87 -44.06 33.53 7.87
C GLN A 87 -42.58 33.16 8.02
N PHE A 88 -42.26 31.90 7.72
CA PHE A 88 -40.89 31.40 7.70
C PHE A 88 -40.25 31.69 6.36
N ARG A 89 -39.05 32.26 6.40
CA ARG A 89 -38.27 32.63 5.22
C ARG A 89 -36.86 32.08 5.31
N ILE A 90 -36.33 31.61 4.22
CA ILE A 90 -34.93 31.24 4.08
C ILE A 90 -34.11 32.50 3.82
N ALA A 91 -33.20 32.85 4.74
CA ALA A 91 -32.28 33.96 4.52
C ALA A 91 -31.06 33.55 3.67
N GLN A 92 -30.50 32.39 3.92
CA GLN A 92 -29.32 31.87 3.23
C GLN A 92 -29.30 30.33 3.30
N VAL A 93 -28.72 29.69 2.28
CA VAL A 93 -28.46 28.25 2.22
C VAL A 93 -26.96 28.03 2.04
N GLU A 94 -26.40 27.15 2.85
CA GLU A 94 -25.03 26.64 2.72
C GLU A 94 -25.12 25.14 2.36
N THR A 95 -24.75 24.77 1.15
CA THR A 95 -24.79 23.37 0.70
C THR A 95 -23.60 22.59 1.27
N ILE A 96 -23.82 21.34 1.65
CA ILE A 96 -22.81 20.45 2.22
C ILE A 96 -22.65 19.25 1.28
N GLU A 97 -21.45 19.07 0.73
CA GLU A 97 -21.15 17.86 -0.01
C GLU A 97 -20.71 16.74 0.95
N ASN A 98 -21.43 15.63 0.90
CA ASN A 98 -21.01 14.40 1.58
C ASN A 98 -20.33 13.46 0.58
N PRO A 99 -18.99 13.24 0.67
CA PRO A 99 -18.28 12.40 -0.28
C PRO A 99 -18.75 10.93 -0.33
N GLN A 100 -19.44 10.45 0.71
CA GLN A 100 -19.93 9.07 0.80
C GLN A 100 -21.44 8.93 0.70
N GLY A 101 -22.19 10.04 0.71
CA GLY A 101 -23.65 10.06 0.68
C GLY A 101 -24.26 10.06 -0.73
N ALA A 102 -25.60 10.15 -0.82
CA ALA A 102 -26.30 10.39 -2.06
C ALA A 102 -25.87 11.74 -2.67
N LYS A 103 -25.70 11.76 -3.99
CA LYS A 103 -25.35 12.99 -4.73
C LYS A 103 -26.61 13.54 -5.40
N LEU A 104 -26.93 14.80 -5.15
CA LEU A 104 -27.98 15.51 -5.88
C LEU A 104 -27.52 15.82 -7.32
N THR A 105 -28.47 16.00 -8.22
CA THR A 105 -28.13 16.54 -9.56
C THR A 105 -27.58 17.96 -9.44
N GLU A 106 -26.76 18.36 -10.38
CA GLU A 106 -26.13 19.69 -10.41
C GLU A 106 -27.17 20.81 -10.46
N GLU A 107 -28.28 20.57 -11.17
CA GLU A 107 -29.41 21.48 -11.24
C GLU A 107 -30.02 21.75 -9.85
N ILE A 108 -30.32 20.69 -9.09
CA ILE A 108 -30.90 20.82 -7.74
C ILE A 108 -29.91 21.47 -6.78
N THR A 109 -28.63 21.10 -6.85
CA THR A 109 -27.61 21.69 -5.99
C THR A 109 -27.47 23.18 -6.23
N THR A 110 -27.49 23.60 -7.50
CA THR A 110 -27.40 25.02 -7.90
C THR A 110 -28.64 25.79 -7.47
N GLN A 111 -29.83 25.25 -7.71
CA GLN A 111 -31.08 25.89 -7.32
C GLN A 111 -31.26 25.95 -5.80
N LEU A 112 -30.83 24.91 -5.06
CA LEU A 112 -30.84 24.91 -3.61
C LEU A 112 -29.90 25.98 -3.04
N ALA A 113 -28.70 26.12 -3.58
CA ALA A 113 -27.74 27.14 -3.18
C ALA A 113 -28.20 28.58 -3.53
N ALA A 114 -29.00 28.72 -4.59
CA ALA A 114 -29.56 30.01 -5.02
C ALA A 114 -30.76 30.48 -4.19
N LEU A 115 -31.32 29.63 -3.31
CA LEU A 115 -32.44 30.03 -2.45
C LEU A 115 -32.00 31.10 -1.46
N LYS A 116 -32.47 32.32 -1.71
CA LYS A 116 -32.24 33.46 -0.83
C LYS A 116 -33.49 34.29 -0.74
N SER A 117 -33.93 34.61 0.47
CA SER A 117 -35.14 35.41 0.73
C SER A 117 -36.44 34.77 0.21
N VAL A 118 -36.51 33.46 0.17
CA VAL A 118 -37.70 32.68 -0.27
C VAL A 118 -38.55 32.28 0.94
N GLU A 119 -39.86 32.48 0.84
CA GLU A 119 -40.82 32.18 1.92
C GLU A 119 -41.41 30.77 1.73
N PHE A 120 -41.68 30.11 2.86
CA PHE A 120 -42.44 28.85 2.85
C PHE A 120 -43.91 29.15 2.59
N ASN A 121 -44.54 28.32 1.76
CA ASN A 121 -45.96 28.41 1.50
C ASN A 121 -46.80 27.96 2.73
N ASN A 122 -48.13 28.04 2.59
CA ASN A 122 -49.06 27.66 3.68
C ASN A 122 -48.85 26.22 4.15
N ASP A 123 -48.33 25.31 3.37
CA ASP A 123 -48.06 23.90 3.72
C ASP A 123 -46.63 23.68 4.20
N LEU A 124 -45.89 24.77 4.48
CA LEU A 124 -44.48 24.75 4.91
C LEU A 124 -43.55 24.09 3.89
N ASN A 125 -43.86 24.31 2.60
CA ASN A 125 -43.07 23.77 1.48
C ASN A 125 -42.48 24.88 0.64
N ILE A 126 -41.32 24.62 0.04
CA ILE A 126 -40.69 25.39 -1.02
C ILE A 126 -40.34 24.44 -2.15
N ALA A 127 -40.81 24.68 -3.35
CA ALA A 127 -40.35 23.95 -4.53
C ALA A 127 -38.94 24.43 -4.92
N VAL A 128 -37.98 23.50 -4.96
CA VAL A 128 -36.57 23.80 -5.31
C VAL A 128 -36.39 23.61 -6.82
N ALA A 129 -36.80 22.46 -7.32
CA ALA A 129 -36.69 22.05 -8.71
C ALA A 129 -37.79 21.01 -9.03
N PRO A 130 -38.03 20.67 -10.33
CA PRO A 130 -38.88 19.53 -10.66
C PRO A 130 -38.43 18.26 -9.96
N GLY A 131 -39.27 17.68 -9.10
CA GLY A 131 -38.98 16.50 -8.29
C GLY A 131 -38.16 16.76 -7.04
N ALA A 132 -37.99 18.00 -6.57
CA ALA A 132 -37.31 18.36 -5.34
C ALA A 132 -38.08 19.47 -4.57
N THR A 133 -38.47 19.19 -3.33
CA THR A 133 -39.25 20.09 -2.48
C THR A 133 -38.65 20.15 -1.08
N LEU A 134 -38.43 21.34 -0.53
CA LEU A 134 -38.11 21.54 0.89
C LEU A 134 -39.39 21.54 1.69
N HIS A 135 -39.43 20.78 2.79
CA HIS A 135 -40.50 20.75 3.76
C HIS A 135 -39.98 21.07 5.16
N LEU A 136 -40.55 22.09 5.81
CA LEU A 136 -40.17 22.48 7.17
C LEU A 136 -41.03 21.68 8.18
N ASP A 137 -40.37 20.84 8.96
CA ASP A 137 -40.98 20.13 10.10
C ASP A 137 -40.75 20.94 11.38
N LEU A 138 -41.76 21.59 11.83
CA LEU A 138 -41.72 22.42 13.06
C LEU A 138 -41.64 21.61 14.35
N LYS A 139 -41.96 20.31 14.33
CA LYS A 139 -41.88 19.47 15.53
C LYS A 139 -40.44 19.06 15.83
N SER A 140 -39.73 18.70 14.82
CA SER A 140 -38.31 18.28 14.91
C SER A 140 -37.34 19.42 14.67
N LEU A 141 -37.83 20.62 14.25
CA LEU A 141 -36.98 21.75 13.83
C LEU A 141 -35.94 21.35 12.77
N THR A 142 -36.39 20.62 11.77
CA THR A 142 -35.58 20.19 10.65
C THR A 142 -36.25 20.54 9.34
N ILE A 143 -35.46 20.80 8.32
CA ILE A 143 -35.95 20.96 6.96
C ILE A 143 -35.63 19.67 6.22
N ARG A 144 -36.65 19.09 5.57
CA ARG A 144 -36.47 17.89 4.72
C ARG A 144 -36.45 18.29 3.27
N LEU A 145 -35.39 17.94 2.56
CA LEU A 145 -35.36 17.99 1.09
C LEU A 145 -35.95 16.68 0.56
N ILE A 146 -37.21 16.70 0.14
CA ILE A 146 -37.88 15.55 -0.43
C ILE A 146 -37.60 15.52 -1.92
N VAL A 147 -36.97 14.44 -2.38
CA VAL A 147 -36.56 14.30 -3.77
C VAL A 147 -37.10 13.03 -4.42
N GLN A 148 -37.36 13.09 -5.72
CA GLN A 148 -37.63 11.91 -6.54
C GLN A 148 -36.34 11.20 -6.94
N LYS A 149 -36.45 9.94 -7.38
CA LYS A 149 -35.28 9.13 -7.79
C LYS A 149 -34.43 9.80 -8.87
N ASN A 150 -35.06 10.48 -9.84
CA ASN A 150 -34.40 11.19 -10.93
C ASN A 150 -33.64 12.46 -10.49
N ALA A 151 -33.91 12.95 -9.29
CA ALA A 151 -33.21 14.06 -8.67
C ALA A 151 -31.85 13.69 -8.05
N LEU A 152 -31.54 12.40 -8.01
CA LEU A 152 -30.28 11.86 -7.50
C LEU A 152 -29.34 11.50 -8.65
N SER A 153 -28.17 12.11 -8.65
CA SER A 153 -27.11 11.76 -9.58
C SER A 153 -26.52 10.40 -9.24
N ARG A 154 -26.16 9.66 -10.28
CA ARG A 154 -25.41 8.43 -10.14
C ARG A 154 -23.99 8.72 -9.64
N ARG A 155 -23.55 8.01 -8.62
CA ARG A 155 -22.12 7.96 -8.23
C ARG A 155 -21.44 6.84 -8.96
N GLU A 156 -20.71 7.22 -10.00
CA GLU A 156 -19.78 6.33 -10.67
C GLU A 156 -18.48 6.21 -9.87
N ARG A 157 -17.92 5.03 -9.85
CA ARG A 157 -16.56 4.87 -9.32
C ARG A 157 -15.57 5.36 -10.36
N PRO A 158 -14.68 6.29 -10.00
CA PRO A 158 -13.66 6.75 -10.94
C PRO A 158 -12.77 5.55 -11.31
N ARG A 159 -12.53 5.36 -12.60
CA ARG A 159 -11.67 4.30 -13.12
C ARG A 159 -10.23 4.74 -13.25
N HIS A 160 -10.01 6.03 -13.19
CA HIS A 160 -8.74 6.71 -13.07
C HIS A 160 -8.89 7.83 -12.06
N THR A 161 -7.86 7.99 -11.27
CA THR A 161 -7.63 9.21 -10.50
C THR A 161 -6.30 9.79 -10.95
N LEU A 162 -6.31 11.04 -11.33
CA LEU A 162 -5.08 11.80 -11.38
C LEU A 162 -4.63 11.99 -9.93
N LEU A 163 -3.35 11.78 -9.69
CA LEU A 163 -2.78 12.00 -8.38
C LEU A 163 -2.85 13.49 -8.05
N ASN A 164 -3.23 13.82 -6.83
CA ASN A 164 -3.21 15.19 -6.33
C ASN A 164 -1.77 15.73 -6.32
N ALA A 165 -1.62 17.04 -6.24
CA ALA A 165 -0.32 17.67 -6.08
C ALA A 165 0.45 17.10 -4.88
N ALA A 166 1.78 17.16 -4.94
CA ALA A 166 2.63 16.73 -3.85
C ALA A 166 2.33 17.51 -2.58
N THR A 167 2.19 16.83 -1.45
CA THR A 167 1.96 17.48 -0.15
C THR A 167 3.24 18.16 0.35
N VAL A 168 4.40 17.59 0.04
CA VAL A 168 5.72 18.12 0.43
C VAL A 168 6.23 19.03 -0.66
N GLN A 169 6.48 20.32 -0.33
CA GLN A 169 7.03 21.32 -1.26
C GLN A 169 8.49 21.67 -0.95
N ASP A 170 9.01 21.16 0.16
CA ASP A 170 10.40 21.37 0.57
C ASP A 170 11.35 20.41 -0.15
N PHE A 171 12.65 20.70 -0.06
CA PHE A 171 13.68 19.81 -0.58
C PHE A 171 13.83 18.58 0.34
N THR A 172 13.58 17.42 -0.23
CA THR A 172 13.63 16.12 0.47
C THR A 172 14.34 15.08 -0.39
N GLY A 173 14.68 13.94 0.20
CA GLY A 173 15.22 12.85 -0.60
C GLY A 173 15.36 11.54 0.16
N THR A 174 15.58 10.50 -0.65
CA THR A 174 15.90 9.14 -0.18
C THR A 174 17.13 8.62 -0.86
N ILE A 175 17.91 7.83 -0.14
CA ILE A 175 19.09 7.14 -0.65
C ILE A 175 18.97 5.67 -0.23
N ALA A 176 18.59 4.82 -1.17
CA ALA A 176 18.69 3.39 -0.99
C ALA A 176 20.11 2.93 -1.29
N TRP A 177 20.67 2.10 -0.42
CA TRP A 177 22.02 1.58 -0.55
C TRP A 177 22.02 0.07 -0.38
N ASP A 178 22.87 -0.58 -1.15
CA ASP A 178 23.14 -2.01 -1.12
C ASP A 178 24.65 -2.21 -1.20
N THR A 179 25.21 -3.00 -0.30
CA THR A 179 26.64 -3.29 -0.24
C THR A 179 26.89 -4.77 -0.02
N GLY A 180 27.89 -5.27 -0.67
CA GLY A 180 28.32 -6.65 -0.52
C GLY A 180 29.85 -6.76 -0.45
N LEU A 181 30.28 -7.72 0.37
CA LEU A 181 31.67 -8.12 0.50
C LEU A 181 31.77 -9.62 0.28
N TYR A 182 32.54 -10.02 -0.72
CA TYR A 182 32.77 -11.40 -1.10
C TYR A 182 34.23 -11.72 -0.89
N ASN A 183 34.51 -12.73 -0.08
CA ASN A 183 35.86 -13.26 0.10
C ASN A 183 35.86 -14.74 -0.30
N SER A 184 36.79 -15.09 -1.18
CA SER A 184 37.08 -16.47 -1.56
C SER A 184 38.51 -16.84 -1.13
N TRP A 185 38.60 -17.82 -0.26
CA TRP A 185 39.86 -18.33 0.24
C TRP A 185 40.05 -19.79 -0.19
N HIS A 186 41.28 -20.11 -0.57
CA HIS A 186 41.69 -21.49 -0.88
C HIS A 186 43.04 -21.80 -0.23
N SER A 187 43.19 -22.99 0.33
CA SER A 187 44.34 -23.39 1.12
C SER A 187 45.71 -23.29 0.37
N HIS A 188 45.69 -23.22 -0.95
CA HIS A 188 46.88 -23.23 -1.82
C HIS A 188 46.92 -22.05 -2.83
N GLN A 189 46.05 -21.06 -2.70
CA GLN A 189 45.97 -19.90 -3.57
C GLN A 189 45.79 -18.61 -2.76
N GLN A 190 46.11 -17.48 -3.37
CA GLN A 190 45.82 -16.17 -2.77
C GLN A 190 44.30 -16.02 -2.56
N SER A 191 43.89 -15.46 -1.42
CA SER A 191 42.50 -15.05 -1.20
C SER A 191 42.11 -13.94 -2.17
N ASN A 192 40.87 -13.98 -2.64
CA ASN A 192 40.34 -12.91 -3.47
C ASN A 192 39.16 -12.25 -2.73
N THR A 193 39.24 -10.94 -2.55
CA THR A 193 38.21 -10.15 -1.90
C THR A 193 37.65 -9.14 -2.89
N ASN A 194 36.31 -9.21 -3.10
CA ASN A 194 35.58 -8.28 -3.96
C ASN A 194 34.51 -7.59 -3.14
N GLY A 195 34.31 -6.31 -3.39
CA GLY A 195 33.26 -5.53 -2.75
C GLY A 195 32.51 -4.65 -3.71
N TYR A 196 31.27 -4.34 -3.39
CA TYR A 196 30.49 -3.36 -4.13
C TYR A 196 29.66 -2.49 -3.19
N LEU A 197 29.37 -1.28 -3.67
CA LEU A 197 28.39 -0.37 -3.10
C LEU A 197 27.52 0.16 -4.24
N SER A 198 26.24 -0.10 -4.18
CA SER A 198 25.23 0.45 -5.09
C SER A 198 24.38 1.49 -4.37
N LEU A 199 24.16 2.63 -5.02
CA LEU A 199 23.38 3.74 -4.49
C LEU A 199 22.29 4.10 -5.47
N ASN A 200 21.08 4.25 -4.97
CA ASN A 200 19.94 4.81 -5.71
C ASN A 200 19.38 5.99 -4.92
N SER A 201 19.64 7.19 -5.41
CA SER A 201 19.32 8.45 -4.76
C SER A 201 18.19 9.15 -5.50
N LEU A 202 17.15 9.53 -4.78
CA LEU A 202 16.04 10.34 -5.25
C LEU A 202 16.00 11.64 -4.46
N LEU A 203 16.22 12.76 -5.14
CA LEU A 203 16.15 14.10 -4.58
C LEU A 203 14.93 14.79 -5.15
N SER A 204 14.11 15.45 -4.35
CA SER A 204 12.87 16.03 -4.83
C SER A 204 12.52 17.37 -4.20
N LYS A 205 11.70 18.12 -4.94
CA LYS A 205 10.99 19.30 -4.48
C LYS A 205 9.60 19.31 -5.12
N GLY A 206 8.57 18.99 -4.35
CA GLY A 206 7.23 18.82 -4.92
C GLY A 206 7.15 17.62 -5.85
N GLU A 207 6.67 17.84 -7.06
CA GLU A 207 6.57 16.85 -8.14
C GLU A 207 7.86 16.68 -8.94
N ASP A 208 8.80 17.60 -8.78
CA ASP A 208 10.09 17.56 -9.44
C ASP A 208 11.04 16.63 -8.71
N HIS A 209 11.71 15.73 -9.42
CA HIS A 209 12.69 14.86 -8.80
C HIS A 209 13.89 14.59 -9.70
N PHE A 210 15.03 14.36 -9.05
CA PHE A 210 16.28 14.00 -9.67
C PHE A 210 16.70 12.62 -9.18
N ASN A 211 16.83 11.67 -10.09
CA ASN A 211 17.20 10.30 -9.81
C ASN A 211 18.64 10.05 -10.23
N VAL A 212 19.47 9.63 -9.26
CA VAL A 212 20.86 9.24 -9.49
C VAL A 212 21.03 7.79 -9.03
N ASN A 213 21.47 6.93 -9.95
CA ASN A 213 21.79 5.54 -9.66
C ASN A 213 23.20 5.22 -10.13
N GLY A 214 24.01 4.71 -9.23
CA GLY A 214 25.38 4.35 -9.52
C GLY A 214 25.91 3.27 -8.58
N SER A 215 27.04 2.66 -8.98
CA SER A 215 27.69 1.62 -8.20
C SER A 215 29.20 1.74 -8.29
N VAL A 216 29.88 1.31 -7.24
CA VAL A 216 31.33 1.19 -7.17
C VAL A 216 31.67 -0.25 -6.87
N TYR A 217 32.57 -0.81 -7.63
CA TYR A 217 33.10 -2.16 -7.45
C TYR A 217 34.60 -2.07 -7.16
N GLY A 218 35.08 -2.88 -6.23
CA GLY A 218 36.47 -3.00 -5.88
C GLY A 218 36.90 -4.47 -5.89
N THR A 219 38.13 -4.71 -6.37
CA THR A 219 38.81 -6.00 -6.34
C THR A 219 40.13 -5.92 -5.58
N ASP A 220 40.68 -7.07 -5.12
CA ASP A 220 41.94 -7.16 -4.40
C ASP A 220 43.13 -6.51 -5.16
N ASP A 221 43.09 -6.48 -6.51
CA ASP A 221 44.11 -5.89 -7.37
C ASP A 221 44.08 -4.36 -7.37
N LYS A 222 43.41 -3.71 -6.42
CA LYS A 222 43.25 -2.24 -6.28
C LYS A 222 42.60 -1.57 -7.49
N ASN A 223 41.88 -2.33 -8.31
CA ASN A 223 41.08 -1.78 -9.38
C ASN A 223 39.71 -1.44 -8.82
N TYR A 224 39.35 -0.16 -8.88
CA TYR A 224 38.04 0.35 -8.53
C TYR A 224 37.37 0.84 -9.80
N ASP A 225 36.20 0.26 -10.10
CA ASP A 225 35.39 0.72 -11.19
C ASP A 225 34.14 1.40 -10.64
N ALA A 226 33.88 2.61 -11.10
CA ALA A 226 32.66 3.35 -10.76
C ALA A 226 31.77 3.46 -11.98
N PHE A 227 30.54 3.08 -11.83
CA PHE A 227 29.54 3.08 -12.88
C PHE A 227 28.35 3.95 -12.49
N LEU A 228 28.04 4.94 -13.32
CA LEU A 228 26.84 5.76 -13.20
C LEU A 228 25.84 5.28 -14.26
N SER A 229 24.74 4.68 -13.85
CA SER A 229 23.72 4.15 -14.75
C SER A 229 22.66 5.17 -15.08
N ARG A 230 22.38 6.10 -14.17
CA ARG A 230 21.30 7.08 -14.30
C ARG A 230 21.64 8.38 -13.61
N ALA A 231 21.31 9.50 -14.26
CA ALA A 231 21.26 10.84 -13.68
C ALA A 231 20.19 11.63 -14.44
N ILE A 232 18.92 11.54 -14.01
CA ILE A 232 17.76 12.06 -14.72
C ILE A 232 16.97 13.00 -13.81
N TYR A 233 16.66 14.19 -14.32
CA TYR A 233 15.59 15.02 -13.83
C TYR A 233 14.27 14.56 -14.45
N GLU A 234 13.22 14.46 -13.63
CA GLU A 234 11.91 14.02 -14.07
C GLU A 234 10.81 14.82 -13.37
N ARG A 235 9.76 15.13 -14.12
CA ARG A 235 8.50 15.71 -13.64
C ARG A 235 7.34 14.92 -14.26
N ASP A 236 6.52 14.34 -13.40
CA ASP A 236 5.35 13.56 -13.78
C ASP A 236 4.13 14.10 -13.03
N VAL A 237 3.32 14.89 -13.71
CA VAL A 237 2.16 15.57 -13.11
C VAL A 237 0.98 15.60 -14.08
N GLY A 238 -0.23 15.46 -13.55
CA GLY A 238 -1.45 15.57 -14.35
C GLY A 238 -1.60 14.52 -15.47
N GLY A 239 -0.88 13.41 -15.35
CA GLY A 239 -0.90 12.34 -16.35
C GLY A 239 0.02 12.59 -17.54
N TYR A 240 0.96 13.54 -17.44
CA TYR A 240 2.03 13.79 -18.40
C TYR A 240 3.38 13.68 -17.70
N ARG A 241 4.35 13.13 -18.42
CA ARG A 241 5.72 12.93 -17.94
C ARG A 241 6.69 13.67 -18.86
N PHE A 242 7.63 14.38 -18.23
CA PHE A 242 8.80 14.94 -18.87
C PHE A 242 10.05 14.46 -18.13
N ALA A 243 11.08 14.06 -18.85
CA ALA A 243 12.36 13.65 -18.30
C ALA A 243 13.51 14.15 -19.15
N THR A 244 14.64 14.50 -18.51
CA THR A 244 15.87 14.89 -19.18
C THR A 244 17.08 14.48 -18.36
N GLY A 245 18.14 14.06 -19.02
CA GLY A 245 19.38 13.63 -18.36
C GLY A 245 20.05 12.47 -19.04
N MET A 246 20.87 11.76 -18.28
CA MET A 246 21.63 10.61 -18.73
C MET A 246 21.07 9.32 -18.13
N ALA A 247 20.81 8.33 -18.97
CA ALA A 247 20.42 6.99 -18.55
C ALA A 247 20.92 5.93 -19.53
N ASP A 248 20.94 4.69 -19.08
CA ASP A 248 21.03 3.55 -19.98
C ASP A 248 19.88 3.61 -21.00
N SER A 249 20.10 3.08 -22.21
CA SER A 249 19.16 3.17 -23.34
C SER A 249 17.73 2.72 -23.02
N TRP A 250 17.55 1.91 -21.99
CA TRP A 250 16.27 1.37 -21.52
C TRP A 250 15.49 2.32 -20.63
N ASP A 251 16.16 3.25 -19.96
CA ASP A 251 15.58 4.06 -18.90
C ASP A 251 14.86 5.31 -19.40
N LEU A 252 14.91 5.59 -20.69
CA LEU A 252 14.07 6.63 -21.30
C LEU A 252 12.58 6.22 -21.35
N GLN A 253 12.24 5.06 -20.79
CA GLN A 253 10.88 4.52 -20.62
C GLN A 253 10.03 4.61 -21.88
N SER A 254 10.44 3.93 -22.93
CA SER A 254 9.58 3.76 -24.09
C SER A 254 8.38 2.86 -23.72
N LEU A 255 7.21 3.12 -24.33
CA LEU A 255 6.02 2.28 -24.16
C LEU A 255 6.19 0.89 -24.80
N GLY A 256 7.05 0.79 -25.81
CA GLY A 256 7.39 -0.42 -26.53
C GLY A 256 8.81 -0.90 -26.21
N ASN A 257 9.11 -2.08 -26.68
CA ASN A 257 10.47 -2.60 -26.62
C ASN A 257 11.35 -1.79 -27.57
N VAL A 258 12.47 -1.28 -27.06
CA VAL A 258 13.59 -0.81 -27.88
C VAL A 258 14.61 -1.92 -27.87
N SER A 259 14.40 -2.93 -28.73
CA SER A 259 15.26 -4.11 -28.77
C SER A 259 16.37 -3.93 -29.78
N GLY A 260 17.52 -4.55 -29.51
CA GLY A 260 18.64 -4.54 -30.44
C GLY A 260 19.68 -3.43 -30.22
N ILE A 261 19.58 -2.64 -29.17
CA ILE A 261 20.66 -1.79 -28.66
C ILE A 261 21.06 -2.34 -27.29
N ASN A 262 22.09 -3.14 -27.24
CA ASN A 262 22.66 -3.64 -25.98
C ASN A 262 23.87 -2.76 -25.59
N GLY A 263 23.85 -2.27 -24.35
CA GLY A 263 24.92 -1.45 -23.78
C GLY A 263 25.03 -0.08 -24.44
N GLY A 264 24.74 0.96 -23.69
CA GLY A 264 24.91 2.33 -24.14
C GLY A 264 24.20 3.30 -23.21
N LYS A 265 24.74 4.49 -23.08
CA LYS A 265 24.15 5.58 -22.31
C LYS A 265 23.58 6.61 -23.27
N VAL A 266 22.37 7.05 -22.98
CA VAL A 266 21.69 8.11 -23.71
C VAL A 266 21.64 9.36 -22.83
N LEU A 267 22.21 10.45 -23.35
CA LEU A 267 21.97 11.78 -22.82
C LEU A 267 20.85 12.43 -23.66
N GLY A 268 19.67 12.60 -23.09
CA GLY A 268 18.53 12.97 -23.87
C GLY A 268 17.34 13.51 -23.08
N ILE A 269 16.23 13.60 -23.81
CA ILE A 269 14.94 14.06 -23.30
C ILE A 269 13.85 13.05 -23.65
N SER A 270 12.82 12.98 -22.85
CA SER A 270 11.63 12.15 -23.07
C SER A 270 10.38 12.88 -22.60
N MET A 271 9.29 12.76 -23.35
CA MET A 271 7.99 13.31 -22.98
C MET A 271 6.83 12.44 -23.50
N GLY A 272 5.73 12.42 -22.78
CA GLY A 272 4.54 11.64 -23.15
C GLY A 272 3.41 11.70 -22.15
N ASN A 273 2.33 10.99 -22.47
CA ASN A 273 1.18 10.83 -21.57
C ASN A 273 1.15 9.46 -20.84
N HIS A 274 2.22 8.70 -20.95
CA HIS A 274 2.47 7.51 -20.14
C HIS A 274 3.12 7.94 -18.83
N ALA A 275 2.30 8.24 -17.85
CA ALA A 275 2.68 8.90 -16.61
C ALA A 275 2.24 8.08 -15.40
N ALA A 276 3.09 8.02 -14.38
CA ALA A 276 2.81 7.32 -13.11
C ALA A 276 1.85 8.12 -12.21
N SER A 277 1.75 9.45 -12.41
CA SER A 277 0.77 10.30 -11.74
C SER A 277 -0.68 10.01 -12.14
N ARG A 278 -0.90 9.14 -13.12
CA ARG A 278 -2.21 8.62 -13.50
C ARG A 278 -2.45 7.28 -12.81
N ASN A 279 -3.08 7.31 -11.64
CA ASN A 279 -3.43 6.11 -10.91
C ASN A 279 -4.54 5.34 -11.60
N ARG A 280 -4.26 4.11 -11.89
CA ARG A 280 -5.21 3.16 -12.46
C ARG A 280 -5.88 2.38 -11.33
N ILE A 281 -7.21 2.35 -11.31
CA ILE A 281 -7.96 1.47 -10.42
C ILE A 281 -8.15 0.14 -11.13
N GLU A 282 -7.29 -0.82 -10.83
CA GLU A 282 -7.36 -2.15 -11.43
C GLU A 282 -8.47 -3.00 -10.81
N GLY A 283 -9.03 -3.91 -11.60
CA GLY A 283 -9.92 -4.95 -11.11
C GLY A 283 -11.39 -4.58 -11.03
N GLN A 284 -11.83 -3.41 -11.48
CA GLN A 284 -13.25 -3.11 -11.66
C GLN A 284 -13.81 -3.83 -12.90
N SER A 285 -15.08 -4.25 -12.83
CA SER A 285 -15.79 -4.83 -13.96
C SER A 285 -15.87 -3.85 -15.13
N LEU A 286 -15.72 -4.34 -16.35
CA LEU A 286 -15.92 -3.56 -17.58
C LEU A 286 -17.35 -3.06 -17.73
N ILE A 287 -18.30 -3.87 -17.27
CA ILE A 287 -19.72 -3.50 -17.18
C ILE A 287 -19.97 -3.09 -15.73
N PRO A 288 -20.36 -1.82 -15.48
CA PRO A 288 -20.64 -1.37 -14.12
C PRO A 288 -21.87 -2.11 -13.56
N ILE A 289 -21.77 -2.58 -12.34
CA ILE A 289 -22.91 -3.12 -11.59
C ILE A 289 -23.54 -1.96 -10.83
N GLU A 290 -24.73 -1.54 -11.25
CA GLU A 290 -25.44 -0.40 -10.71
C GLU A 290 -26.52 -0.83 -9.77
N VAL A 291 -26.65 -0.12 -8.64
CA VAL A 291 -27.66 -0.35 -7.62
C VAL A 291 -28.29 0.97 -7.21
N PHE A 292 -29.56 0.91 -6.91
CA PHE A 292 -30.28 2.02 -6.30
C PHE A 292 -30.86 1.58 -4.98
N LEU A 293 -30.46 2.22 -3.87
CA LEU A 293 -30.99 1.96 -2.54
C LEU A 293 -32.00 3.05 -2.15
N PRO A 294 -33.23 2.69 -1.80
CA PRO A 294 -34.24 3.66 -1.35
C PRO A 294 -33.96 4.22 0.04
N ALA A 295 -33.20 3.50 0.87
CA ALA A 295 -32.67 3.92 2.15
C ALA A 295 -31.30 3.28 2.34
N ALA A 296 -30.57 3.63 3.42
CA ALA A 296 -29.30 3.00 3.74
C ALA A 296 -29.48 1.49 3.93
N GLY A 297 -28.59 0.69 3.34
CA GLY A 297 -28.75 -0.76 3.31
C GLY A 297 -27.55 -1.50 2.77
N GLU A 298 -27.71 -2.80 2.61
CA GLU A 298 -26.67 -3.72 2.14
C GLU A 298 -26.96 -4.19 0.71
N VAL A 299 -25.89 -4.37 -0.04
CA VAL A 299 -25.92 -5.01 -1.36
C VAL A 299 -25.17 -6.32 -1.26
N HIS A 300 -25.87 -7.42 -1.44
CA HIS A 300 -25.33 -8.77 -1.45
C HIS A 300 -25.13 -9.22 -2.90
N ILE A 301 -23.90 -9.60 -3.24
CA ILE A 301 -23.56 -10.12 -4.56
C ILE A 301 -23.37 -11.62 -4.45
N LYS A 302 -24.16 -12.36 -5.19
CA LYS A 302 -24.16 -13.83 -5.20
C LYS A 302 -23.85 -14.38 -6.59
N ARG A 303 -23.17 -15.51 -6.66
CA ARG A 303 -22.97 -16.30 -7.88
C ARG A 303 -23.39 -17.73 -7.59
N ASP A 304 -24.32 -18.26 -8.37
CA ASP A 304 -24.83 -19.62 -8.21
C ASP A 304 -25.28 -19.93 -6.76
N GLY A 305 -25.97 -18.95 -6.14
CA GLY A 305 -26.42 -19.02 -4.75
C GLY A 305 -25.36 -18.79 -3.68
N LYS A 306 -24.06 -18.71 -4.04
CA LYS A 306 -22.97 -18.44 -3.09
C LYS A 306 -22.72 -16.95 -2.96
N LEU A 307 -22.64 -16.44 -1.73
CA LEU A 307 -22.35 -15.05 -1.41
C LEU A 307 -20.86 -14.76 -1.73
N LEU A 308 -20.61 -13.76 -2.59
CA LEU A 308 -19.28 -13.29 -2.96
C LEU A 308 -18.87 -12.03 -2.22
N SER A 309 -19.82 -11.09 -1.98
CA SER A 309 -19.52 -9.80 -1.35
C SER A 309 -20.78 -9.22 -0.69
N ILE A 310 -20.56 -8.49 0.41
CA ILE A 310 -21.55 -7.62 1.03
C ILE A 310 -20.94 -6.21 1.07
N GLN A 311 -21.70 -5.22 0.60
CA GLN A 311 -21.28 -3.82 0.61
C GLN A 311 -22.40 -2.95 1.14
N ASN A 312 -22.06 -2.02 2.03
CA ASN A 312 -23.00 -1.07 2.61
C ASN A 312 -23.02 0.21 1.80
N PHE A 313 -24.22 0.68 1.50
CA PHE A 313 -24.43 1.95 0.79
C PHE A 313 -25.48 2.77 1.54
N PRO A 314 -25.32 4.10 1.54
CA PRO A 314 -26.40 4.99 1.94
C PRO A 314 -27.51 5.00 0.86
N MET A 315 -28.57 5.78 1.08
CA MET A 315 -29.60 6.01 0.07
C MET A 315 -28.99 6.63 -1.20
N GLY A 316 -29.41 6.16 -2.38
CA GLY A 316 -29.02 6.74 -3.67
C GLY A 316 -28.62 5.72 -4.72
N SER A 317 -28.07 6.22 -5.83
CA SER A 317 -27.56 5.42 -6.95
C SER A 317 -26.05 5.28 -6.86
N PHE A 318 -25.55 4.04 -6.85
CA PHE A 318 -24.14 3.73 -6.68
C PHE A 318 -23.67 2.65 -7.65
N GLU A 319 -22.39 2.68 -7.97
CA GLU A 319 -21.71 1.57 -8.61
C GLU A 319 -21.05 0.67 -7.55
N VAL A 320 -21.31 -0.62 -7.64
CA VAL A 320 -20.75 -1.64 -6.75
C VAL A 320 -19.25 -1.80 -6.96
N ASP A 321 -18.50 -1.98 -5.86
CA ASP A 321 -17.08 -2.31 -5.94
C ASP A 321 -16.89 -3.78 -6.34
N THR A 322 -16.40 -4.00 -7.55
CA THR A 322 -16.16 -5.35 -8.06
C THR A 322 -14.70 -5.81 -7.93
N ARG A 323 -13.80 -4.99 -7.34
CA ARG A 323 -12.36 -5.30 -7.25
C ARG A 323 -12.08 -6.60 -6.52
N ALA A 324 -12.79 -6.86 -5.44
CA ALA A 324 -12.63 -8.08 -4.64
C ALA A 324 -13.31 -9.32 -5.25
N LEU A 325 -14.15 -9.15 -6.28
CA LEU A 325 -14.84 -10.26 -6.91
C LEU A 325 -13.89 -11.08 -7.82
N PRO A 326 -14.13 -12.36 -8.01
CA PRO A 326 -13.33 -13.21 -8.89
C PRO A 326 -13.25 -12.67 -10.32
N TRP A 327 -12.12 -12.92 -10.98
CA TRP A 327 -11.94 -12.60 -12.40
C TRP A 327 -12.80 -13.52 -13.27
N GLY A 328 -13.29 -13.01 -14.40
CA GLY A 328 -14.06 -13.78 -15.35
C GLY A 328 -15.22 -12.99 -15.98
N ASP A 329 -15.94 -13.65 -16.86
CA ASP A 329 -17.20 -13.19 -17.45
C ASP A 329 -18.33 -14.11 -16.96
N TYR A 330 -19.14 -13.60 -16.02
CA TYR A 330 -20.20 -14.40 -15.41
C TYR A 330 -21.36 -13.53 -14.87
N ALA A 331 -22.53 -14.13 -14.77
CA ALA A 331 -23.69 -13.49 -14.17
C ALA A 331 -23.63 -13.53 -12.64
N VAL A 332 -24.05 -12.46 -12.01
CA VAL A 332 -24.21 -12.34 -10.56
C VAL A 332 -25.63 -11.91 -10.22
N ASP A 333 -26.17 -12.44 -9.14
CA ASP A 333 -27.42 -12.01 -8.56
C ASP A 333 -27.10 -10.92 -7.51
N VAL A 334 -27.63 -9.72 -7.72
CA VAL A 334 -27.43 -8.56 -6.87
C VAL A 334 -28.69 -8.35 -6.06
N GLU A 335 -28.61 -8.61 -4.76
CA GLU A 335 -29.72 -8.43 -3.83
C GLU A 335 -29.54 -7.16 -3.02
N ILE A 336 -30.56 -6.34 -2.93
CA ILE A 336 -30.61 -5.14 -2.10
C ILE A 336 -31.42 -5.44 -0.84
N ILE A 337 -30.80 -5.21 0.32
CA ILE A 337 -31.38 -5.45 1.64
C ILE A 337 -31.42 -4.12 2.38
N VAL A 338 -32.63 -3.74 2.83
CA VAL A 338 -32.88 -2.54 3.64
C VAL A 338 -33.61 -2.97 4.89
N ASP A 339 -33.17 -2.54 6.06
CA ASP A 339 -33.72 -2.91 7.35
C ASP A 339 -33.88 -4.44 7.54
N GLY A 340 -32.88 -5.19 7.05
CA GLY A 340 -32.89 -6.66 7.11
C GLY A 340 -33.86 -7.35 6.14
N LYS A 341 -34.60 -6.60 5.32
CA LYS A 341 -35.56 -7.14 4.34
C LYS A 341 -35.01 -7.00 2.93
N ARG A 342 -35.12 -8.05 2.13
CA ARG A 342 -34.77 -8.04 0.73
C ARG A 342 -35.78 -7.21 -0.08
N VAL A 343 -35.33 -6.08 -0.62
CA VAL A 343 -36.12 -5.12 -1.40
C VAL A 343 -36.16 -5.48 -2.87
N SER A 344 -35.03 -5.90 -3.42
CA SER A 344 -34.92 -6.28 -4.83
C SER A 344 -33.82 -7.31 -5.07
N THR A 345 -33.95 -8.06 -6.18
CA THR A 345 -32.92 -8.94 -6.72
C THR A 345 -32.86 -8.69 -8.21
N THR A 346 -31.67 -8.38 -8.71
CA THR A 346 -31.40 -8.20 -10.15
C THR A 346 -30.24 -9.08 -10.57
N ARG A 347 -30.34 -9.66 -11.77
CA ARG A 347 -29.25 -10.42 -12.36
C ARG A 347 -28.48 -9.51 -13.30
N GLN A 348 -27.18 -9.37 -13.05
CA GLN A 348 -26.28 -8.50 -13.81
C GLN A 348 -25.06 -9.26 -14.28
N GLN A 349 -24.44 -8.81 -15.38
CA GLN A 349 -23.25 -9.43 -15.95
C GLN A 349 -22.00 -8.74 -15.38
N LEU A 350 -21.14 -9.53 -14.76
CA LEU A 350 -19.83 -9.09 -14.34
C LEU A 350 -18.81 -9.49 -15.42
N LYS A 351 -18.00 -8.51 -15.86
CA LYS A 351 -16.97 -8.71 -16.87
C LYS A 351 -15.64 -8.18 -16.36
N LYS A 352 -14.77 -9.09 -15.89
CA LYS A 352 -13.42 -8.76 -15.40
C LYS A 352 -12.40 -9.54 -16.17
N HIS A 353 -11.68 -8.88 -17.07
CA HIS A 353 -10.60 -9.48 -17.81
C HIS A 353 -9.25 -9.00 -17.27
N PHE A 354 -8.23 -9.85 -17.35
CA PHE A 354 -6.83 -9.49 -17.12
C PHE A 354 -6.32 -8.58 -18.25
N LEU A 355 -7.00 -7.47 -18.47
CA LEU A 355 -6.53 -6.47 -19.42
C LEU A 355 -5.48 -5.60 -18.74
N ARG A 356 -4.34 -5.44 -19.39
CA ARG A 356 -3.28 -4.50 -18.94
C ARG A 356 -3.75 -3.05 -18.86
N ARG A 357 -4.89 -2.72 -19.46
CA ARG A 357 -5.49 -1.37 -19.46
C ARG A 357 -6.93 -1.40 -18.99
N GLY A 358 -7.25 -0.59 -17.99
CA GLY A 358 -8.63 -0.37 -17.55
C GLY A 358 -9.41 0.55 -18.49
N ILE A 359 -10.74 0.46 -18.44
CA ILE A 359 -11.63 1.44 -19.09
C ILE A 359 -11.30 2.83 -18.51
N GLY A 360 -11.14 3.82 -19.40
CA GLY A 360 -10.84 5.22 -19.06
C GLY A 360 -9.37 5.63 -19.17
N THR A 361 -8.41 4.70 -19.51
CA THR A 361 -7.10 5.14 -20.02
C THR A 361 -7.30 5.95 -21.30
N PRO A 362 -6.43 6.93 -21.60
CA PRO A 362 -6.44 7.55 -22.92
C PRO A 362 -6.47 6.45 -23.99
N LYS A 363 -7.33 6.61 -25.00
CA LYS A 363 -7.42 5.65 -26.12
C LYS A 363 -6.07 5.38 -26.73
N LEU A 364 -5.19 6.40 -26.70
CA LEU A 364 -3.81 6.33 -27.15
C LEU A 364 -2.86 6.79 -26.05
N LEU A 365 -1.97 5.94 -25.62
CA LEU A 365 -0.77 6.30 -24.87
C LEU A 365 0.35 6.55 -25.87
N TRP A 366 1.08 7.64 -25.69
CA TRP A 366 2.22 7.98 -26.54
C TRP A 366 3.39 8.49 -25.73
N GLN A 367 4.57 8.34 -26.28
CA GLN A 367 5.81 8.84 -25.73
C GLN A 367 6.79 9.12 -26.87
N THR A 368 7.51 10.23 -26.79
CA THR A 368 8.60 10.58 -27.68
C THR A 368 9.88 10.77 -26.87
N TRP A 369 11.00 10.44 -27.45
CA TRP A 369 12.30 10.54 -26.78
C TRP A 369 13.40 10.71 -27.81
N GLY A 370 14.54 11.28 -27.37
CA GLY A 370 15.70 11.45 -28.23
C GLY A 370 16.89 12.02 -27.48
N GLY A 371 18.07 11.86 -28.05
CA GLY A 371 19.33 12.31 -27.46
C GLY A 371 20.56 11.82 -28.18
N LEU A 372 21.66 11.82 -27.44
CA LEU A 372 22.95 11.31 -27.88
C LEU A 372 23.23 9.96 -27.23
N LEU A 373 23.38 8.91 -28.03
CA LEU A 373 23.76 7.57 -27.62
C LEU A 373 25.26 7.43 -27.59
N LYS A 374 25.85 7.06 -26.45
CA LYS A 374 27.21 6.62 -26.29
C LYS A 374 27.20 5.10 -26.12
N ARG A 375 27.77 4.35 -27.08
CA ARG A 375 27.87 2.90 -26.98
C ARG A 375 29.04 2.50 -26.09
N GLU A 376 28.83 1.63 -25.11
CA GLU A 376 29.88 1.05 -24.28
C GLU A 376 30.06 -0.41 -24.69
N GLY A 377 31.26 -0.82 -25.08
CA GLY A 377 31.62 -2.22 -25.21
C GLY A 377 31.45 -2.89 -26.56
N TRP A 378 31.22 -2.19 -27.66
CA TRP A 378 31.42 -2.78 -28.99
C TRP A 378 32.91 -2.75 -29.32
N GLN A 379 33.62 -3.79 -28.94
CA GLN A 379 34.96 -4.07 -29.45
C GLN A 379 34.86 -4.57 -30.88
N ASP A 380 34.81 -3.67 -31.84
CA ASP A 380 35.51 -3.91 -33.07
C ASP A 380 36.94 -3.47 -32.82
N SER A 381 37.89 -4.42 -32.82
CA SER A 381 39.27 -4.31 -32.35
C SER A 381 40.17 -3.36 -33.19
N SER A 382 39.59 -2.47 -33.95
CA SER A 382 40.34 -1.58 -34.86
C SER A 382 40.06 -0.09 -34.77
N SER A 383 39.13 0.42 -33.96
CA SER A 383 38.99 1.85 -33.75
C SER A 383 38.52 2.25 -32.35
N LYS A 384 39.40 2.88 -31.59
CA LYS A 384 39.10 3.68 -30.39
C LYS A 384 38.39 4.97 -30.75
N THR A 385 37.25 4.93 -31.43
CA THR A 385 36.40 6.10 -31.58
C THR A 385 35.26 6.00 -30.63
N ASP A 386 35.15 6.94 -29.70
CA ASP A 386 33.97 7.25 -28.87
C ASP A 386 32.83 7.55 -29.84
N ASP A 387 32.13 6.55 -30.39
CA ASP A 387 31.08 6.74 -31.36
C ASP A 387 29.81 7.24 -30.64
N LYS A 388 29.75 8.56 -30.48
CA LYS A 388 28.53 9.25 -30.10
C LYS A 388 27.68 9.41 -31.34
N THR A 389 26.47 8.86 -31.27
CA THR A 389 25.48 8.98 -32.35
C THR A 389 24.17 9.50 -31.81
N TRP A 390 23.40 10.15 -32.66
CA TRP A 390 22.05 10.53 -32.26
C TRP A 390 21.13 9.29 -32.20
N ILE A 391 20.15 9.35 -31.33
CA ILE A 391 19.05 8.39 -31.23
C ILE A 391 17.75 9.15 -30.99
N ALA A 392 16.68 8.78 -31.67
CA ALA A 392 15.35 9.35 -31.45
C ALA A 392 14.27 8.32 -31.77
N GLY A 393 13.13 8.46 -31.15
CA GLY A 393 12.02 7.55 -31.35
C GLY A 393 10.70 8.07 -30.77
N ALA A 394 9.65 7.36 -31.16
CA ALA A 394 8.32 7.54 -30.63
C ALA A 394 7.67 6.16 -30.44
N SER A 395 6.90 6.03 -29.38
CA SER A 395 6.13 4.83 -29.07
C SER A 395 4.67 5.20 -28.85
N ALA A 396 3.79 4.35 -29.33
CA ALA A 396 2.35 4.48 -29.16
C ALA A 396 1.74 3.15 -28.72
N SER A 397 0.72 3.21 -27.91
CA SER A 397 0.06 2.02 -27.45
C SER A 397 -1.44 2.27 -27.32
N SER A 398 -2.24 1.33 -27.83
CA SER A 398 -3.69 1.41 -27.87
C SER A 398 -4.33 0.04 -27.67
N GLN A 399 -5.60 0.02 -27.33
CA GLN A 399 -6.43 -1.17 -27.34
C GLN A 399 -7.30 -1.16 -28.60
N LEU A 400 -7.18 -2.18 -29.40
CA LEU A 400 -8.00 -2.40 -30.58
C LEU A 400 -9.17 -3.33 -30.16
N SER A 401 -10.40 -2.84 -30.35
CA SER A 401 -11.60 -3.62 -30.07
C SER A 401 -12.15 -4.13 -31.39
N LEU A 402 -11.76 -5.37 -31.75
CA LEU A 402 -12.32 -6.07 -32.91
C LEU A 402 -13.39 -7.05 -32.44
N TRP A 403 -13.17 -8.35 -32.61
CA TRP A 403 -13.96 -9.44 -32.01
C TRP A 403 -13.49 -9.78 -30.58
N GLN A 404 -12.27 -9.36 -30.23
CA GLN A 404 -11.71 -9.33 -28.87
C GLN A 404 -10.91 -8.06 -28.68
N VAL A 405 -10.53 -7.78 -27.42
CA VAL A 405 -9.66 -6.64 -27.11
C VAL A 405 -8.21 -7.06 -27.31
N ILE A 406 -7.54 -6.43 -28.23
CA ILE A 406 -6.13 -6.63 -28.56
C ILE A 406 -5.32 -5.47 -28.03
N ASP A 407 -4.36 -5.71 -27.15
CA ASP A 407 -3.38 -4.73 -26.76
C ASP A 407 -2.31 -4.60 -27.84
N TRP A 408 -2.21 -3.42 -28.41
CA TRP A 408 -1.24 -3.11 -29.44
C TRP A 408 -0.27 -2.03 -28.97
N THR A 409 1.03 -2.28 -29.15
CA THR A 409 2.10 -1.33 -28.92
C THR A 409 2.99 -1.27 -30.16
N PHE A 410 3.28 -0.06 -30.59
CA PHE A 410 4.13 0.23 -31.72
C PHE A 410 5.23 1.21 -31.31
N SER A 411 6.45 0.97 -31.78
CA SER A 411 7.60 1.87 -31.60
C SER A 411 8.32 2.06 -32.93
N ALA A 412 8.60 3.31 -33.29
CA ALA A 412 9.46 3.67 -34.40
C ALA A 412 10.62 4.49 -33.86
N TRP A 413 11.83 4.07 -34.15
CA TRP A 413 13.01 4.75 -33.66
C TRP A 413 14.20 4.58 -34.61
N GLY A 414 15.21 5.41 -34.42
CA GLY A 414 16.39 5.35 -35.27
C GLY A 414 17.62 5.86 -34.55
N PHE A 415 18.77 5.42 -35.01
CA PHE A 415 20.10 5.88 -34.60
C PHE A 415 21.08 5.83 -35.76
N ALA A 416 21.96 6.79 -35.84
CA ALA A 416 22.85 6.95 -37.00
C ALA A 416 22.03 6.90 -38.30
N ASN A 417 22.28 5.92 -39.17
CA ASN A 417 21.60 5.75 -40.47
C ASN A 417 20.62 4.57 -40.48
N VAL A 418 20.22 4.06 -39.31
CA VAL A 418 19.34 2.91 -39.19
C VAL A 418 18.01 3.34 -38.60
N GLY A 419 16.93 3.05 -39.30
CA GLY A 419 15.57 3.17 -38.79
C GLY A 419 15.04 1.80 -38.40
N VAL A 420 14.30 1.71 -37.29
CA VAL A 420 13.74 0.49 -36.71
C VAL A 420 12.26 0.70 -36.42
N ALA A 421 11.45 -0.27 -36.80
CA ALA A 421 10.05 -0.36 -36.42
C ALA A 421 9.78 -1.65 -35.64
N GLU A 422 9.15 -1.53 -34.50
CA GLU A 422 8.77 -2.64 -33.63
C GLU A 422 7.29 -2.62 -33.34
N SER A 423 6.66 -3.79 -33.31
CA SER A 423 5.26 -3.93 -32.93
C SER A 423 5.05 -5.12 -32.00
N THR A 424 4.23 -4.94 -31.00
CA THR A 424 3.80 -6.02 -30.09
C THR A 424 2.28 -6.04 -30.04
N LEU A 425 1.72 -7.21 -30.33
CA LEU A 425 0.30 -7.51 -30.24
C LEU A 425 0.10 -8.56 -29.18
N THR A 426 -0.76 -8.30 -28.20
CA THR A 426 -1.16 -9.28 -27.18
C THR A 426 -2.66 -9.48 -27.24
N MET A 427 -3.07 -10.71 -27.50
CA MET A 427 -4.46 -11.09 -27.64
C MET A 427 -4.84 -12.11 -26.57
N PRO A 428 -5.67 -11.76 -25.59
CA PRO A 428 -6.29 -12.73 -24.70
C PRO A 428 -7.35 -13.50 -25.51
N LEU A 429 -7.20 -14.82 -25.65
CA LEU A 429 -8.17 -15.68 -26.34
C LEU A 429 -9.32 -16.05 -25.40
N TYR A 430 -8.97 -16.43 -24.16
CA TYR A 430 -9.86 -16.74 -23.04
C TYR A 430 -9.24 -16.23 -21.74
N GLU A 431 -9.94 -16.36 -20.62
CA GLU A 431 -9.45 -15.93 -19.30
C GLU A 431 -8.09 -16.54 -18.93
N ASN A 432 -7.80 -17.69 -19.49
CA ASN A 432 -6.65 -18.51 -19.17
C ASN A 432 -5.75 -18.81 -20.39
N ALA A 433 -5.97 -18.12 -21.52
CA ALA A 433 -5.21 -18.30 -22.74
C ALA A 433 -4.85 -16.95 -23.37
N SER A 434 -3.60 -16.78 -23.77
CA SER A 434 -3.13 -15.58 -24.49
C SER A 434 -2.12 -15.93 -25.57
N ILE A 435 -2.12 -15.11 -26.61
CA ILE A 435 -1.10 -15.12 -27.68
C ILE A 435 -0.46 -13.74 -27.72
N THR A 436 0.87 -13.72 -27.81
CA THR A 436 1.66 -12.51 -28.00
C THR A 436 2.51 -12.65 -29.25
N MET A 437 2.43 -11.67 -30.14
CA MET A 437 3.27 -11.56 -31.34
C MET A 437 4.13 -10.31 -31.21
N GLN A 438 5.43 -10.46 -31.43
CA GLN A 438 6.38 -9.35 -31.47
C GLN A 438 7.11 -9.38 -32.81
N THR A 439 7.24 -8.21 -33.43
CA THR A 439 7.96 -8.06 -34.71
C THR A 439 8.89 -6.86 -34.63
N LEU A 440 10.05 -6.99 -35.23
CA LEU A 440 11.03 -5.94 -35.47
C LEU A 440 11.48 -5.98 -36.91
N SER A 441 11.58 -4.81 -37.55
CA SER A 441 12.16 -4.65 -38.87
C SER A 441 13.04 -3.41 -38.92
N ALA A 442 14.23 -3.53 -39.45
CA ALA A 442 15.17 -2.43 -39.55
C ALA A 442 15.71 -2.21 -40.99
N THR A 443 16.11 -0.99 -41.29
CA THR A 443 16.61 -0.63 -42.64
C THR A 443 17.95 -1.28 -42.96
N ASP A 444 18.68 -1.76 -41.93
CA ASP A 444 19.95 -2.53 -42.14
C ASP A 444 19.72 -4.02 -42.44
N ARG A 445 18.46 -4.42 -42.67
CA ARG A 445 18.00 -5.81 -42.93
C ARG A 445 17.95 -6.67 -41.64
N SER A 446 18.10 -6.10 -40.48
CA SER A 446 17.80 -6.83 -39.24
C SER A 446 16.30 -7.08 -39.13
N THR A 447 15.90 -8.30 -38.82
CA THR A 447 14.49 -8.63 -38.56
C THR A 447 14.39 -9.61 -37.39
N ARG A 448 13.32 -9.48 -36.62
CA ARG A 448 12.96 -10.39 -35.53
C ARG A 448 11.46 -10.60 -35.52
N ALA A 449 11.03 -11.83 -35.44
CA ALA A 449 9.64 -12.18 -35.24
C ALA A 449 9.55 -13.22 -34.14
N MET A 450 8.75 -12.97 -33.13
CA MET A 450 8.47 -13.88 -32.02
C MET A 450 6.97 -14.10 -31.90
N LEU A 451 6.55 -15.36 -31.83
CA LEU A 451 5.18 -15.73 -31.51
C LEU A 451 5.22 -16.60 -30.25
N SER A 452 4.48 -16.21 -29.23
CA SER A 452 4.35 -16.96 -27.99
C SER A 452 2.89 -17.14 -27.59
N GLY A 453 2.56 -18.26 -26.99
CA GLY A 453 1.23 -18.54 -26.49
C GLY A 453 1.29 -19.35 -25.21
N ASN A 454 0.34 -19.12 -24.33
CA ASN A 454 0.16 -19.89 -23.12
C ASN A 454 -1.33 -20.18 -22.90
N VAL A 455 -1.60 -21.37 -22.39
CA VAL A 455 -2.94 -21.83 -22.02
C VAL A 455 -2.86 -22.53 -20.67
N SER A 456 -3.70 -22.11 -19.73
CA SER A 456 -3.88 -22.78 -18.45
C SER A 456 -5.31 -23.30 -18.39
N ILE A 457 -5.54 -24.55 -18.75
CA ILE A 457 -6.89 -25.14 -18.86
C ILE A 457 -7.58 -25.14 -17.48
N ASN A 458 -6.79 -25.36 -16.44
CA ASN A 458 -7.22 -25.25 -15.05
C ASN A 458 -5.98 -25.19 -14.14
N SER A 459 -6.13 -25.19 -12.83
CA SER A 459 -5.01 -25.27 -11.88
C SER A 459 -4.13 -26.53 -12.00
N GLN A 460 -4.45 -27.44 -12.92
CA GLN A 460 -3.82 -28.73 -13.06
C GLN A 460 -2.98 -28.87 -14.32
N PHE A 461 -3.35 -28.18 -15.38
CA PHE A 461 -2.70 -28.29 -16.68
C PHE A 461 -2.45 -26.93 -17.29
N SER A 462 -1.18 -26.64 -17.54
CA SER A 462 -0.75 -25.45 -18.28
C SER A 462 0.24 -25.85 -19.37
N VAL A 463 0.14 -25.20 -20.51
CA VAL A 463 1.04 -25.38 -21.67
C VAL A 463 1.43 -24.01 -22.18
N TRP A 464 2.67 -23.88 -22.59
CA TRP A 464 3.18 -22.72 -23.28
C TRP A 464 4.05 -23.15 -24.48
N ALA A 465 4.09 -22.30 -25.49
CA ALA A 465 4.96 -22.49 -26.65
C ALA A 465 5.44 -21.12 -27.14
N SER A 466 6.66 -21.06 -27.65
CA SER A 466 7.22 -19.89 -28.30
C SER A 466 8.06 -20.28 -29.51
N HIS A 467 8.02 -19.44 -30.52
CA HIS A 467 8.90 -19.53 -31.69
C HIS A 467 9.47 -18.17 -32.02
N GLU A 468 10.78 -18.06 -32.07
CA GLU A 468 11.50 -16.85 -32.43
C GLU A 468 12.38 -17.10 -33.65
N LYS A 469 12.31 -16.19 -34.61
CA LYS A 469 13.22 -16.17 -35.75
C LYS A 469 13.79 -14.76 -35.89
N SER A 470 15.11 -14.65 -35.88
CA SER A 470 15.79 -13.40 -36.09
C SER A 470 16.88 -13.51 -37.14
N THR A 471 17.10 -12.40 -37.86
CA THR A 471 18.23 -12.21 -38.78
C THR A 471 18.99 -10.99 -38.36
N GLN A 472 20.29 -11.12 -38.24
CA GLN A 472 21.18 -10.03 -37.85
C GLN A 472 21.62 -9.23 -39.09
N GLY A 473 21.44 -7.92 -39.04
CA GLY A 473 22.04 -6.96 -39.96
C GLY A 473 23.41 -6.48 -39.46
N LYS A 474 23.79 -5.27 -39.86
CA LYS A 474 25.12 -4.73 -39.53
C LYS A 474 25.16 -3.90 -38.23
N SER A 475 24.03 -3.39 -37.76
CA SER A 475 24.00 -2.31 -36.77
C SER A 475 23.26 -2.64 -35.47
N LEU A 476 22.33 -3.57 -35.48
CA LEU A 476 21.64 -4.04 -34.29
C LEU A 476 22.42 -5.14 -33.57
N SER A 477 22.40 -5.15 -32.25
CA SER A 477 23.25 -6.00 -31.39
C SER A 477 22.55 -7.26 -30.88
N PHE A 478 21.66 -7.88 -31.67
CA PHE A 478 21.12 -9.19 -31.35
C PHE A 478 21.62 -10.26 -32.33
N ASP A 479 21.81 -11.46 -31.82
CA ASP A 479 22.25 -12.56 -32.64
C ASP A 479 21.10 -13.11 -33.48
N ALA A 480 21.45 -13.58 -34.67
CA ALA A 480 20.48 -14.27 -35.50
C ALA A 480 20.11 -15.61 -34.82
N SER A 481 18.82 -15.89 -34.65
CA SER A 481 18.30 -17.07 -33.99
C SER A 481 17.20 -17.77 -34.80
N ASN A 482 16.96 -19.02 -34.51
CA ASN A 482 15.78 -19.77 -34.96
C ASN A 482 15.40 -20.75 -33.85
N GLU A 483 14.71 -20.20 -32.86
CA GLU A 483 14.44 -20.87 -31.60
C GLU A 483 12.99 -21.32 -31.53
N PHE A 484 12.78 -22.51 -31.04
CA PHE A 484 11.48 -23.07 -30.69
C PHE A 484 11.54 -23.60 -29.28
N ALA A 485 10.58 -23.20 -28.46
CA ALA A 485 10.44 -23.71 -27.11
C ALA A 485 8.99 -24.10 -26.84
N VAL A 486 8.80 -25.23 -26.13
CA VAL A 486 7.49 -25.68 -25.67
C VAL A 486 7.63 -26.31 -24.30
N GLY A 487 6.65 -26.09 -23.45
CA GLY A 487 6.64 -26.73 -22.15
C GLY A 487 5.26 -26.81 -21.56
N GLY A 488 5.14 -27.59 -20.50
CA GLY A 488 3.89 -27.75 -19.80
C GLY A 488 4.05 -28.33 -18.40
N THR A 489 3.06 -28.04 -17.57
CA THR A 489 2.94 -28.54 -16.21
C THR A 489 1.65 -29.34 -16.07
N LEU A 490 1.75 -30.56 -15.53
CA LEU A 490 0.62 -31.41 -15.25
C LEU A 490 0.59 -31.80 -13.78
N ASN A 491 -0.41 -31.33 -13.07
CA ASN A 491 -0.67 -31.70 -11.67
C ASN A 491 -1.57 -32.95 -11.62
N LEU A 492 -0.97 -34.08 -11.30
CA LEU A 492 -1.66 -35.36 -11.26
C LEU A 492 -2.52 -35.61 -10.01
N ARG A 493 -2.46 -34.71 -8.99
CA ARG A 493 -3.15 -34.92 -7.71
C ARG A 493 -4.66 -35.08 -7.82
N ARG A 494 -5.28 -34.54 -8.86
CA ARG A 494 -6.72 -34.70 -9.07
C ARG A 494 -7.08 -36.05 -9.70
N LEU A 495 -6.19 -36.61 -10.50
CA LEU A 495 -6.37 -37.94 -11.10
C LEU A 495 -6.05 -39.03 -10.08
N LEU A 496 -4.99 -38.82 -9.31
CA LEU A 496 -4.49 -39.73 -8.28
C LEU A 496 -4.13 -38.89 -7.03
N PRO A 497 -4.90 -38.96 -5.93
CA PRO A 497 -4.78 -38.04 -4.79
C PRO A 497 -3.38 -37.95 -4.16
N LYS A 498 -2.55 -38.96 -4.34
CA LYS A 498 -1.17 -38.99 -3.86
C LYS A 498 -0.12 -38.70 -4.92
N ALA A 499 -0.51 -38.49 -6.18
CA ALA A 499 0.43 -38.22 -7.26
C ALA A 499 0.99 -36.81 -7.19
N GLY A 500 2.11 -36.59 -7.85
CA GLY A 500 2.83 -35.33 -7.87
C GLY A 500 2.52 -34.44 -9.06
N VAL A 501 3.49 -33.61 -9.39
CA VAL A 501 3.46 -32.68 -10.52
C VAL A 501 4.55 -33.08 -11.52
N VAL A 502 4.20 -33.13 -12.77
CA VAL A 502 5.12 -33.36 -13.91
C VAL A 502 5.33 -32.03 -14.61
N ASN A 503 6.58 -31.64 -14.83
CA ASN A 503 6.97 -30.52 -15.69
C ASN A 503 7.80 -31.08 -16.87
N VAL A 504 7.45 -30.64 -18.06
CA VAL A 504 8.16 -30.96 -19.27
C VAL A 504 8.51 -29.70 -20.01
N SER A 505 9.73 -29.59 -20.50
CA SER A 505 10.13 -28.52 -21.39
C SER A 505 11.10 -29.00 -22.44
N TYR A 506 10.97 -28.43 -23.62
CA TYR A 506 11.82 -28.68 -24.77
C TYR A 506 12.17 -27.33 -25.41
N HIS A 507 13.44 -27.10 -25.67
CA HIS A 507 13.96 -25.93 -26.37
C HIS A 507 14.92 -26.39 -27.45
N ARG A 508 14.88 -25.74 -28.62
CA ARG A 508 15.77 -26.00 -29.74
C ARG A 508 16.10 -24.73 -30.49
N ASP A 509 17.39 -24.39 -30.55
CA ASP A 509 17.92 -23.42 -31.49
C ASP A 509 18.51 -24.13 -32.68
N ARG A 510 17.84 -24.01 -33.84
CA ARG A 510 18.25 -24.66 -35.08
C ARG A 510 19.47 -24.02 -35.72
N LYS A 511 19.72 -22.74 -35.43
CA LYS A 511 20.83 -21.99 -36.01
C LYS A 511 22.17 -22.40 -35.40
N HIS A 512 22.21 -22.50 -34.08
CA HIS A 512 23.42 -22.84 -33.34
C HIS A 512 23.52 -24.32 -33.01
N ASN A 513 22.58 -25.12 -33.49
CA ASN A 513 22.47 -26.57 -33.22
C ASN A 513 22.42 -26.92 -31.73
N ASN A 514 21.77 -26.05 -30.94
CA ASN A 514 21.57 -26.21 -29.50
C ASN A 514 20.19 -26.80 -29.25
N ALA A 515 20.09 -27.74 -28.35
CA ALA A 515 18.82 -28.26 -27.89
C ALA A 515 18.92 -28.67 -26.42
N TRP A 516 17.88 -28.43 -25.67
CA TRP A 516 17.75 -29.04 -24.36
C TRP A 516 16.32 -29.46 -24.08
N HIS A 517 16.18 -30.51 -23.31
CA HIS A 517 14.91 -30.95 -22.81
C HIS A 517 15.03 -31.36 -21.33
N ASN A 518 13.98 -31.09 -20.61
CA ASN A 518 13.87 -31.41 -19.20
C ASN A 518 12.54 -32.09 -18.91
N LEU A 519 12.59 -33.16 -18.15
CA LEU A 519 11.44 -33.82 -17.54
C LEU A 519 11.70 -33.87 -16.04
N ASP A 520 10.82 -33.27 -15.29
CA ASP A 520 10.88 -33.20 -13.83
C ASP A 520 9.57 -33.70 -13.23
N TYR A 521 9.65 -34.58 -12.26
CA TYR A 521 8.53 -35.05 -11.46
C TYR A 521 8.80 -34.78 -9.99
N SER A 522 7.87 -34.14 -9.34
CA SER A 522 7.94 -33.84 -7.89
C SER A 522 6.68 -34.32 -7.17
N GLN A 523 6.86 -34.98 -6.04
CA GLN A 523 5.78 -35.55 -5.24
C GLN A 523 6.06 -35.39 -3.75
N SER A 524 5.05 -35.02 -2.98
CA SER A 524 5.07 -35.17 -1.53
C SER A 524 4.64 -36.60 -1.19
N LEU A 525 5.56 -37.41 -0.71
CA LEU A 525 5.32 -38.81 -0.34
C LEU A 525 4.60 -38.92 1.01
N PHE A 526 4.99 -38.04 1.95
CA PHE A 526 4.44 -37.97 3.27
C PHE A 526 4.43 -36.52 3.79
N SER A 527 3.35 -36.14 4.44
CA SER A 527 3.26 -34.85 5.13
C SER A 527 2.42 -35.03 6.40
N GLY A 528 3.01 -34.77 7.56
CA GLY A 528 2.36 -34.94 8.84
C GLY A 528 3.11 -34.32 10.01
N ARG A 529 2.60 -34.51 11.22
CA ARG A 529 3.16 -33.91 12.43
C ARG A 529 4.62 -34.34 12.75
N TYR A 530 5.05 -35.43 12.18
CA TYR A 530 6.40 -35.97 12.37
C TYR A 530 7.40 -35.54 11.31
N GLY A 531 6.97 -34.89 10.27
CA GLY A 531 7.82 -34.41 9.19
C GLY A 531 7.14 -34.42 7.82
N ASN A 532 7.90 -33.96 6.83
CA ASN A 532 7.52 -34.00 5.42
C ASN A 532 8.61 -34.74 4.64
N LEU A 533 8.20 -35.66 3.80
CA LEU A 533 9.07 -36.37 2.86
C LEU A 533 8.62 -36.02 1.45
N SER A 534 9.48 -35.44 0.67
CA SER A 534 9.27 -35.21 -0.76
C SER A 534 10.28 -35.96 -1.60
N MET A 535 9.87 -36.30 -2.80
CA MET A 535 10.70 -36.92 -3.81
C MET A 535 10.69 -36.05 -5.07
N ARG A 536 11.85 -35.88 -5.64
CA ARG A 536 12.01 -35.21 -6.93
C ARG A 536 12.89 -36.08 -7.81
N MET A 537 12.45 -36.34 -9.01
CA MET A 537 13.23 -37.08 -10.00
C MET A 537 13.04 -36.48 -11.39
N GLY A 538 14.07 -36.59 -12.18
CA GLY A 538 14.02 -36.05 -13.51
C GLY A 538 15.20 -36.44 -14.38
N MET A 539 15.12 -35.98 -15.59
CA MET A 539 16.22 -36.10 -16.53
C MET A 539 16.37 -34.82 -17.34
N GLN A 540 17.58 -34.45 -17.58
CA GLN A 540 17.96 -33.31 -18.40
C GLN A 540 18.89 -33.78 -19.48
N HIS A 541 18.69 -33.26 -20.69
CA HIS A 541 19.57 -33.52 -21.80
C HIS A 541 19.89 -32.21 -22.50
N TYR A 542 21.16 -31.95 -22.66
CA TYR A 542 21.68 -30.75 -23.30
C TYR A 542 22.54 -31.16 -24.50
N ARG A 543 22.26 -30.55 -25.62
CA ARG A 543 23.09 -30.55 -26.79
C ARG A 543 23.57 -29.14 -27.06
N TYR A 544 24.86 -28.93 -27.03
CA TYR A 544 25.49 -27.65 -27.32
C TYR A 544 26.52 -27.86 -28.42
N GLN A 545 26.23 -27.38 -29.64
CA GLN A 545 27.04 -27.58 -30.84
C GLN A 545 27.34 -29.08 -31.06
N ASN A 546 28.53 -29.53 -30.75
CA ASN A 546 28.97 -30.91 -30.90
C ASN A 546 29.10 -31.71 -29.60
N SER A 547 28.74 -31.08 -28.49
CA SER A 547 28.76 -31.73 -27.18
C SER A 547 27.37 -32.13 -26.74
N ASP A 548 27.21 -33.39 -26.31
CA ASP A 548 25.98 -33.95 -25.84
C ASP A 548 26.14 -34.35 -24.37
N SER A 549 25.29 -33.81 -23.50
CA SER A 549 25.33 -34.09 -22.07
C SER A 549 23.95 -34.48 -21.56
N SER A 550 23.86 -35.58 -20.87
CA SER A 550 22.60 -36.02 -20.22
C SER A 550 22.80 -36.28 -18.74
N GLY A 551 21.89 -35.84 -17.95
CA GLY A 551 21.87 -36.04 -16.50
C GLY A 551 20.53 -36.58 -16.04
N LYS A 552 20.57 -37.60 -15.16
CA LYS A 552 19.41 -38.07 -14.43
C LYS A 552 19.61 -37.77 -12.95
N TYR A 553 18.54 -37.42 -12.29
CA TYR A 553 18.59 -37.14 -10.86
C TYR A 553 17.40 -37.74 -10.13
N LEU A 554 17.65 -38.12 -8.88
CA LEU A 554 16.65 -38.52 -7.91
C LEU A 554 17.04 -37.89 -6.56
N ALA A 555 16.14 -37.12 -6.00
CA ALA A 555 16.32 -36.47 -4.70
C ALA A 555 15.18 -36.86 -3.76
N PHE A 556 15.54 -37.11 -2.51
CA PHE A 556 14.61 -37.24 -1.41
C PHE A 556 14.96 -36.20 -0.36
N ASP A 557 13.97 -35.40 -0.01
CA ASP A 557 14.11 -34.38 1.01
C ASP A 557 13.16 -34.70 2.16
N PHE A 558 13.74 -34.97 3.32
CA PHE A 558 13.01 -35.19 4.56
C PHE A 558 13.24 -34.03 5.51
N SER A 559 12.20 -33.36 5.93
CA SER A 559 12.23 -32.32 6.92
C SER A 559 11.43 -32.74 8.14
N MET A 560 12.05 -32.65 9.33
CA MET A 560 11.43 -33.06 10.59
C MET A 560 11.38 -31.84 11.54
N PRO A 561 10.21 -31.49 12.08
CA PRO A 561 10.08 -30.37 13.01
C PRO A 561 10.50 -30.77 14.42
N LEU A 562 11.75 -31.25 14.58
CA LEU A 562 12.37 -31.49 15.91
C LEU A 562 12.78 -30.13 16.48
N GLY A 563 11.95 -29.63 17.36
CA GLY A 563 12.23 -28.43 18.14
C GLY A 563 12.34 -27.11 17.37
N LYS A 564 12.87 -27.01 16.18
CA LYS A 564 12.83 -25.79 15.33
C LYS A 564 13.52 -25.93 13.95
N ALA A 565 13.40 -27.04 13.25
CA ALA A 565 13.86 -27.20 11.86
C ALA A 565 15.19 -27.95 11.70
N LEU A 566 15.17 -29.21 11.97
CA LEU A 566 16.15 -30.14 11.48
C LEU A 566 15.68 -30.67 10.12
N GLY A 567 16.53 -30.60 9.08
CA GLY A 567 16.31 -31.16 7.76
C GLY A 567 17.33 -32.24 7.46
N LEU A 568 16.87 -33.31 6.84
CA LEU A 568 17.71 -34.37 6.28
C LEU A 568 17.40 -34.46 4.79
N GLY A 569 18.44 -34.46 3.95
CA GLY A 569 18.26 -34.58 2.51
C GLY A 569 19.20 -35.62 1.95
N MET A 570 18.75 -36.29 0.89
CA MET A 570 19.58 -37.16 0.07
C MET A 570 19.27 -36.92 -1.39
N SER A 571 20.28 -36.71 -2.20
CA SER A 571 20.12 -36.52 -3.64
C SER A 571 21.10 -37.39 -4.39
N HIS A 572 20.64 -37.92 -5.52
CA HIS A 572 21.47 -38.65 -6.47
C HIS A 572 21.39 -37.99 -7.85
N GLN A 573 22.51 -37.54 -8.36
CA GLN A 573 22.60 -36.85 -9.67
C GLN A 573 23.89 -37.24 -10.39
N ASN A 574 23.80 -37.59 -11.65
CA ASN A 574 24.94 -37.91 -12.51
C ASN A 574 25.91 -38.96 -11.93
N GLY A 575 25.39 -39.98 -11.26
CA GLY A 575 26.19 -41.02 -10.64
C GLY A 575 26.71 -40.69 -9.21
N TYR A 576 26.44 -39.51 -8.70
CA TYR A 576 26.82 -39.10 -7.34
C TYR A 576 25.64 -39.12 -6.40
N THR A 577 25.87 -39.62 -5.20
CA THR A 577 24.91 -39.54 -4.09
C THR A 577 25.45 -38.64 -3.01
N THR A 578 24.71 -37.60 -2.66
CA THR A 578 25.03 -36.72 -1.54
C THR A 578 23.98 -36.84 -0.46
N ALA A 579 24.41 -36.85 0.79
CA ALA A 579 23.54 -36.71 1.95
C ALA A 579 23.84 -35.39 2.65
N ASN A 580 22.78 -34.72 3.12
CA ASN A 580 22.95 -33.48 3.88
C ASN A 580 22.08 -33.47 5.14
N VAL A 581 22.60 -32.76 6.13
CA VAL A 581 21.88 -32.44 7.38
C VAL A 581 21.87 -30.94 7.52
N SER A 582 20.71 -30.38 7.77
CA SER A 582 20.54 -28.95 8.00
C SER A 582 19.84 -28.68 9.34
N ALA A 583 20.23 -27.61 9.99
CA ALA A 583 19.55 -27.08 11.16
C ALA A 583 19.37 -25.57 10.97
N SER A 584 18.18 -25.06 11.25
CA SER A 584 17.91 -23.62 11.18
C SER A 584 17.07 -23.18 12.38
N GLN A 585 17.28 -21.96 12.82
CA GLN A 585 16.53 -21.35 13.91
C GLN A 585 16.14 -19.92 13.55
N THR A 586 14.87 -19.58 13.78
CA THR A 586 14.37 -18.21 13.71
C THR A 586 14.36 -17.62 15.12
N HIS A 587 14.85 -16.39 15.26
CA HIS A 587 14.87 -15.65 16.51
C HIS A 587 13.79 -14.58 16.46
N LYS A 588 13.00 -14.45 17.52
CA LYS A 588 11.92 -13.45 17.61
C LYS A 588 12.40 -12.11 18.16
N GLU A 589 13.53 -12.14 18.87
CA GLU A 589 14.11 -10.99 19.55
C GLU A 589 15.56 -10.78 19.14
N GLY A 590 16.03 -9.55 19.17
CA GLY A 590 17.39 -9.16 18.80
C GLY A 590 17.54 -8.81 17.31
N ILE A 591 18.77 -8.48 16.93
CA ILE A 591 19.13 -8.06 15.55
C ILE A 591 19.19 -9.27 14.62
N ILE A 592 19.62 -10.42 15.09
CA ILE A 592 19.71 -11.66 14.29
C ILE A 592 18.33 -12.31 14.29
N ASN A 593 17.71 -12.41 13.11
CA ASN A 593 16.35 -12.96 12.95
C ASN A 593 16.34 -14.44 12.52
N ALA A 594 17.41 -14.94 11.89
CA ALA A 594 17.56 -16.35 11.54
C ALA A 594 19.02 -16.78 11.47
N THR A 595 19.29 -17.99 11.88
CA THR A 595 20.58 -18.66 11.71
C THR A 595 20.37 -20.08 11.19
N GLY A 596 21.33 -20.59 10.43
CA GLY A 596 21.27 -21.97 9.95
C GLY A 596 22.63 -22.52 9.56
N VAL A 597 22.70 -23.83 9.61
CA VAL A 597 23.88 -24.62 9.22
C VAL A 597 23.41 -25.78 8.37
N ASN A 598 24.13 -26.06 7.30
CA ASN A 598 23.96 -27.23 6.47
C ASN A 598 25.29 -27.92 6.26
N ILE A 599 25.32 -29.22 6.45
CA ILE A 599 26.50 -30.05 6.26
C ILE A 599 26.13 -31.13 5.25
N ALA A 600 26.92 -31.27 4.18
CA ALA A 600 26.70 -32.25 3.14
C ALA A 600 27.94 -33.09 2.87
N ARG A 601 27.76 -34.36 2.53
CA ARG A 601 28.80 -35.30 2.18
C ARG A 601 28.41 -36.18 1.00
N ALA A 602 29.33 -36.38 0.07
CA ALA A 602 29.18 -37.38 -0.97
C ALA A 602 29.36 -38.80 -0.33
N ILE A 603 28.31 -39.65 -0.47
CA ILE A 603 28.26 -40.99 0.13
C ILE A 603 28.34 -42.11 -0.91
N GLY A 604 28.26 -41.83 -2.21
CA GLY A 604 28.36 -42.79 -3.29
C GLY A 604 28.69 -42.12 -4.63
N GLY A 605 29.43 -42.85 -5.51
CA GLY A 605 29.83 -42.40 -6.84
C GLY A 605 31.25 -42.84 -7.15
N ASP A 606 31.53 -43.13 -8.45
CA ASP A 606 32.77 -43.81 -8.91
C ASP A 606 33.76 -42.84 -9.57
N THR A 607 33.91 -41.66 -9.05
CA THR A 607 34.87 -40.73 -9.62
C THR A 607 35.65 -40.03 -8.52
N GLY A 608 36.97 -40.01 -8.58
CA GLY A 608 37.97 -39.36 -7.76
C GLY A 608 37.70 -37.98 -7.16
N LEU A 609 36.46 -37.63 -6.99
CA LEU A 609 36.00 -36.59 -6.07
C LEU A 609 36.08 -37.14 -4.67
N ASP A 610 37.01 -36.64 -3.92
CA ASP A 610 37.16 -36.94 -2.50
C ASP A 610 35.81 -36.93 -1.80
N LYS A 611 35.54 -37.95 -0.99
CA LYS A 611 34.36 -38.05 -0.09
C LYS A 611 34.44 -36.98 1.01
N THR A 612 34.76 -35.77 0.60
CA THR A 612 35.03 -34.64 1.48
C THR A 612 33.73 -34.00 1.94
N LEU A 613 33.78 -33.50 3.14
CA LEU A 613 32.69 -32.79 3.77
C LEU A 613 32.59 -31.38 3.16
N SER A 614 31.40 -30.95 2.81
CA SER A 614 31.07 -29.55 2.49
C SER A 614 30.06 -29.01 3.49
N GLY A 615 30.09 -27.72 3.72
CA GLY A 615 29.17 -27.11 4.68
C GLY A 615 28.84 -25.68 4.33
N SER A 616 27.72 -25.22 4.82
CA SER A 616 27.35 -23.81 4.78
C SER A 616 26.73 -23.38 6.10
N ALA A 617 27.01 -22.15 6.49
CA ALA A 617 26.35 -21.49 7.61
C ALA A 617 25.83 -20.11 7.17
N TYR A 618 24.72 -19.71 7.69
CA TYR A 618 24.18 -18.37 7.45
C TYR A 618 23.64 -17.73 8.71
N ALA A 619 23.69 -16.41 8.74
CA ALA A 619 23.02 -15.58 9.73
C ALA A 619 22.36 -14.41 9.01
N ASN A 620 21.04 -14.29 9.17
CA ASN A 620 20.28 -13.13 8.66
C ASN A 620 20.10 -12.15 9.82
N PHE A 621 20.31 -10.88 9.53
CA PHE A 621 20.12 -9.82 10.51
C PHE A 621 19.14 -8.75 9.99
N GLN A 622 18.43 -8.15 10.94
CA GLN A 622 17.51 -7.05 10.67
C GLN A 622 17.58 -6.07 11.83
N ALA A 623 18.28 -4.98 11.60
CA ALA A 623 18.34 -3.83 12.50
C ALA A 623 17.37 -2.73 11.99
N LYS A 624 17.17 -1.72 12.82
CA LYS A 624 16.37 -0.55 12.44
C LYS A 624 16.95 0.17 11.21
N GLN A 625 18.27 0.22 11.08
CA GLN A 625 18.98 0.98 10.07
C GLN A 625 19.38 0.15 8.84
N ALA A 626 19.56 -1.16 9.00
CA ALA A 626 20.06 -2.04 7.96
C ALA A 626 19.53 -3.46 8.14
N SER A 627 19.40 -4.19 7.06
CA SER A 627 19.18 -5.64 7.05
C SER A 627 20.14 -6.32 6.08
N GLY A 628 20.34 -7.62 6.27
CA GLY A 628 21.24 -8.35 5.41
C GLY A 628 21.50 -9.78 5.85
N SER A 629 22.53 -10.38 5.26
CA SER A 629 22.94 -11.75 5.57
C SER A 629 24.45 -11.95 5.51
N LEU A 630 24.94 -12.79 6.39
CA LEU A 630 26.27 -13.35 6.33
C LEU A 630 26.14 -14.83 5.94
N ASN A 631 26.82 -15.25 4.89
CA ASN A 631 26.87 -16.63 4.44
C ASN A 631 28.32 -17.09 4.36
N VAL A 632 28.60 -18.27 4.87
CA VAL A 632 29.90 -18.93 4.78
C VAL A 632 29.69 -20.31 4.17
N ASN A 633 30.36 -20.58 3.07
CA ASN A 633 30.26 -21.84 2.36
C ASN A 633 31.66 -22.47 2.26
N SER A 634 31.78 -23.72 2.66
CA SER A 634 32.99 -24.52 2.50
C SER A 634 32.73 -25.66 1.53
N SER A 635 33.55 -25.76 0.49
CA SER A 635 33.47 -26.85 -0.47
C SER A 635 34.45 -27.98 -0.13
N ALA A 636 34.17 -29.13 -0.67
CA ALA A 636 34.96 -30.35 -0.54
C ALA A 636 36.45 -30.22 -0.96
N ARG A 637 36.83 -29.19 -1.69
CA ARG A 637 38.20 -28.96 -2.18
C ARG A 637 38.96 -27.87 -1.40
N GLY A 638 38.48 -27.52 -0.19
CA GLY A 638 39.17 -26.54 0.65
C GLY A 638 38.92 -25.09 0.25
N TYR A 639 37.92 -24.82 -0.60
CA TYR A 639 37.44 -23.45 -0.86
C TYR A 639 36.50 -23.02 0.26
N VAL A 640 36.75 -21.84 0.81
CA VAL A 640 35.84 -21.17 1.73
C VAL A 640 35.42 -19.85 1.12
N ASN A 641 34.14 -19.69 0.89
CA ASN A 641 33.55 -18.47 0.38
C ASN A 641 32.73 -17.82 1.48
N THR A 642 33.05 -16.57 1.80
CA THR A 642 32.30 -15.74 2.74
C THR A 642 31.64 -14.62 1.99
N ASN A 643 30.34 -14.43 2.21
CA ASN A 643 29.54 -13.41 1.58
C ASN A 643 28.76 -12.64 2.65
N LEU A 644 29.04 -11.35 2.80
CA LEU A 644 28.28 -10.41 3.61
C LEU A 644 27.53 -9.45 2.70
N VAL A 645 26.23 -9.40 2.81
CA VAL A 645 25.38 -8.43 2.10
C VAL A 645 24.59 -7.63 3.11
N ALA A 646 24.56 -6.32 2.92
CA ALA A 646 23.75 -5.42 3.73
C ALA A 646 23.07 -4.37 2.85
N HIS A 647 21.84 -4.01 3.20
CA HIS A 647 21.06 -3.00 2.49
C HIS A 647 20.23 -2.17 3.46
N GLY A 648 19.83 -1.00 3.02
CA GLY A 648 18.98 -0.09 3.76
C GLY A 648 18.57 1.11 2.93
N GLU A 649 17.73 1.94 3.52
CA GLU A 649 17.30 3.20 2.92
C GLU A 649 17.42 4.32 3.93
N THR A 650 17.93 5.44 3.49
CA THR A 650 18.12 6.67 4.25
C THR A 650 17.19 7.72 3.70
N ALA A 651 16.44 8.41 4.56
CA ALA A 651 15.56 9.50 4.17
C ALA A 651 15.94 10.79 4.90
N PHE A 652 15.76 11.92 4.22
CA PHE A 652 15.96 13.24 4.81
C PHE A 652 14.92 14.25 4.34
N SER A 653 14.58 15.19 5.22
CA SER A 653 13.67 16.30 4.97
C SER A 653 14.08 17.47 5.86
N GLY A 654 14.67 18.51 5.27
CA GLY A 654 15.27 19.60 6.01
C GLY A 654 16.37 19.11 6.96
N LYS A 655 16.17 19.29 8.28
CA LYS A 655 17.09 18.85 9.34
C LYS A 655 16.84 17.41 9.80
N ASN A 656 15.71 16.83 9.41
CA ASN A 656 15.31 15.51 9.86
C ASN A 656 15.95 14.44 8.99
N PHE A 657 16.48 13.43 9.66
CA PHE A 657 17.17 12.31 9.05
C PHE A 657 16.78 11.01 9.75
N ALA A 658 16.46 9.99 8.98
CA ALA A 658 16.15 8.67 9.50
C ALA A 658 16.54 7.56 8.52
N MET A 659 16.79 6.36 9.05
CA MET A 659 17.16 5.18 8.27
C MET A 659 16.16 4.05 8.51
N SER A 660 16.02 3.19 7.51
CA SER A 660 15.23 1.96 7.59
C SER A 660 16.02 0.79 7.04
N GLY A 661 16.07 -0.31 7.80
CA GLY A 661 16.58 -1.59 7.33
C GLY A 661 15.52 -2.44 6.60
N ALA A 662 14.31 -1.91 6.39
CA ALA A 662 13.33 -2.59 5.57
C ALA A 662 13.85 -2.68 4.12
N ASN A 663 13.62 -3.83 3.50
CA ASN A 663 14.01 -4.06 2.10
C ASN A 663 13.10 -3.23 1.19
N SER A 664 13.53 -2.01 0.86
CA SER A 664 12.68 -1.07 0.16
C SER A 664 13.50 -0.25 -0.80
N GLY A 665 13.49 -0.23 -1.95
CA GLY A 665 13.83 0.79 -2.93
C GLY A 665 12.57 1.60 -3.22
N SER A 666 11.79 1.94 -2.19
CA SER A 666 10.49 2.60 -2.34
C SER A 666 10.62 4.01 -2.88
N GLY A 667 11.70 4.71 -2.52
CA GLY A 667 12.02 6.02 -3.05
C GLY A 667 11.14 7.17 -2.57
N SER A 668 10.35 6.97 -1.53
CA SER A 668 9.59 8.00 -0.80
C SER A 668 9.19 7.47 0.58
N GLY A 669 8.66 8.32 1.45
CA GLY A 669 8.19 7.84 2.74
C GLY A 669 7.83 8.91 3.76
N VAL A 670 7.73 8.48 5.02
CA VAL A 670 7.44 9.36 6.15
C VAL A 670 8.44 9.13 7.28
N ILE A 671 8.98 10.22 7.81
CA ILE A 671 9.75 10.24 9.04
C ILE A 671 8.77 10.58 10.18
N VAL A 672 8.65 9.70 11.15
CA VAL A 672 7.88 9.94 12.37
C VAL A 672 8.89 10.29 13.46
N GLU A 673 8.90 11.57 13.88
CA GLU A 673 9.76 12.09 14.93
C GLU A 673 9.00 12.05 16.25
N THR A 674 9.46 11.23 17.17
CA THR A 674 8.86 11.06 18.50
C THR A 674 9.91 11.19 19.58
N ALA A 675 9.53 11.65 20.76
CA ALA A 675 10.42 11.70 21.92
C ALA A 675 10.19 10.49 22.85
N LEU A 676 10.05 9.28 22.27
CA LEU A 676 9.82 8.07 23.07
C LEU A 676 11.09 7.63 23.76
N THR A 677 11.11 7.63 25.08
CA THR A 677 12.22 7.12 25.90
C THR A 677 12.09 5.61 26.11
N ASP A 678 10.87 5.10 26.23
CA ASP A 678 10.57 3.69 26.51
C ASP A 678 9.36 3.23 25.68
N GLY A 679 9.24 1.93 25.42
CA GLY A 679 8.09 1.36 24.74
C GLY A 679 8.00 1.72 23.25
N SER A 680 6.81 1.57 22.68
CA SER A 680 6.57 1.79 21.25
C SER A 680 5.14 2.24 20.95
N LEU A 681 5.00 2.96 19.85
CA LEU A 681 3.74 3.24 19.18
C LEU A 681 3.61 2.38 17.92
N THR A 682 2.44 2.31 17.37
CA THR A 682 2.16 1.71 16.06
C THR A 682 1.68 2.80 15.10
N ALA A 683 2.36 2.95 13.96
CA ALA A 683 1.85 3.72 12.84
C ALA A 683 1.05 2.79 11.92
N ARG A 684 -0.21 3.11 11.66
CA ARG A 684 -1.06 2.43 10.68
C ARG A 684 -1.09 3.26 9.40
N VAL A 685 -0.51 2.72 8.33
CA VAL A 685 -0.44 3.35 7.01
C VAL A 685 -1.30 2.56 6.04
N ASN A 686 -2.41 3.12 5.57
CA ASN A 686 -3.37 2.44 4.68
C ASN A 686 -3.72 1.01 5.14
N GLY A 687 -3.83 0.79 6.48
CA GLY A 687 -4.14 -0.51 7.09
C GLY A 687 -2.93 -1.35 7.49
N GLN A 688 -1.76 -1.12 6.93
CA GLN A 688 -0.51 -1.78 7.31
C GLN A 688 0.07 -1.16 8.58
N ARG A 689 0.65 -1.99 9.47
CA ARG A 689 1.18 -1.55 10.76
C ARG A 689 2.70 -1.53 10.77
N PHE A 690 3.26 -0.44 11.29
CA PHE A 690 4.70 -0.23 11.48
C PHE A 690 4.97 0.13 12.93
N LYS A 691 6.00 -0.48 13.51
CA LYS A 691 6.45 -0.17 14.87
C LYS A 691 7.21 1.15 14.86
N ILE A 692 6.90 2.03 15.81
CA ILE A 692 7.56 3.32 16.05
C ILE A 692 8.20 3.26 17.42
N ASP A 693 9.50 3.43 17.50
CA ASP A 693 10.27 3.44 18.74
C ASP A 693 11.41 4.46 18.71
N GLY A 694 11.82 4.96 19.88
CA GLY A 694 12.87 5.99 19.99
C GLY A 694 12.49 7.33 19.33
N ILE A 695 13.46 8.01 18.74
CA ILE A 695 13.29 9.41 18.29
C ILE A 695 12.85 9.47 16.83
N ASN A 696 13.60 8.92 15.91
CA ASN A 696 13.34 9.02 14.47
C ASN A 696 13.05 7.65 13.87
N ASN A 697 11.92 7.55 13.18
CA ASN A 697 11.51 6.34 12.50
C ASN A 697 11.18 6.66 11.05
N TYR A 698 11.87 6.03 10.11
CA TYR A 698 11.55 6.12 8.70
C TYR A 698 10.67 4.93 8.29
N ILE A 699 9.53 5.24 7.71
CA ILE A 699 8.62 4.27 7.08
C ILE A 699 8.71 4.49 5.57
N PRO A 700 9.38 3.58 4.84
CA PRO A 700 9.46 3.65 3.40
C PRO A 700 8.10 3.34 2.76
N LEU A 701 7.72 4.15 1.77
CA LEU A 701 6.44 4.07 1.08
C LEU A 701 6.64 4.25 -0.43
N SER A 702 5.82 3.60 -1.23
CA SER A 702 5.89 3.74 -2.69
C SER A 702 5.46 5.14 -3.14
N PRO A 703 6.14 5.74 -4.13
CA PRO A 703 5.72 7.01 -4.70
C PRO A 703 4.44 6.88 -5.54
N TYR A 704 3.91 8.01 -5.99
CA TYR A 704 2.69 8.13 -6.79
C TYR A 704 1.44 7.55 -6.11
N GLN A 705 1.34 7.71 -4.79
CA GLN A 705 0.18 7.26 -4.02
C GLN A 705 -0.23 8.27 -2.95
N HIS A 706 -1.50 8.19 -2.55
CA HIS A 706 -2.04 8.93 -1.42
C HIS A 706 -2.05 8.01 -0.21
N TYR A 707 -1.55 8.53 0.92
CA TYR A 707 -1.44 7.80 2.18
C TYR A 707 -2.19 8.50 3.30
N GLN A 708 -2.72 7.68 4.20
CA GLN A 708 -3.25 8.09 5.48
C GLN A 708 -2.49 7.36 6.57
N VAL A 709 -1.84 8.13 7.44
CA VAL A 709 -1.09 7.61 8.58
C VAL A 709 -1.83 7.93 9.85
N GLU A 710 -2.02 6.94 10.71
CA GLU A 710 -2.61 7.08 12.04
C GLU A 710 -1.69 6.44 13.08
N LEU A 711 -1.36 7.19 14.13
CA LEU A 711 -0.58 6.72 15.26
C LEU A 711 -1.51 6.20 16.36
N MET A 712 -1.15 5.05 16.94
CA MET A 712 -1.87 4.41 18.02
C MET A 712 -0.90 3.76 19.00
N ASN A 713 -1.37 3.49 20.22
CA ASN A 713 -0.59 2.71 21.17
C ASN A 713 -0.30 1.30 20.64
N ASP A 714 0.91 0.82 20.85
CA ASP A 714 1.27 -0.55 20.52
C ASP A 714 0.67 -1.51 21.56
N ARG A 715 -0.11 -2.48 21.09
CA ARG A 715 -0.75 -3.48 21.97
C ARG A 715 0.25 -4.39 22.70
N ASN A 716 1.47 -4.48 22.17
CA ASN A 716 2.54 -5.30 22.76
C ASN A 716 3.44 -4.49 23.69
N SER A 717 3.24 -3.17 23.80
CA SER A 717 3.97 -2.29 24.70
C SER A 717 3.21 -2.15 26.00
N MET A 718 3.93 -2.26 27.14
CA MET A 718 3.37 -1.95 28.46
C MET A 718 3.26 -0.42 28.69
N ALA A 719 3.98 0.37 27.90
CA ALA A 719 3.92 1.81 27.98
C ALA A 719 2.64 2.33 27.30
N SER A 720 1.94 3.26 27.96
CA SER A 720 0.77 3.97 27.45
C SER A 720 1.14 5.39 27.11
N TYR A 721 0.71 5.88 25.97
CA TYR A 721 0.98 7.22 25.47
C TYR A 721 -0.31 7.94 25.10
N ASP A 722 -0.42 9.20 25.51
CA ASP A 722 -1.41 10.12 24.99
C ASP A 722 -0.85 10.87 23.79
N ILE A 723 -1.52 10.76 22.66
CA ILE A 723 -1.18 11.49 21.45
C ILE A 723 -2.08 12.71 21.39
N LEU A 724 -1.54 13.86 21.83
CA LEU A 724 -2.28 15.11 21.98
C LEU A 724 -2.53 15.79 20.63
N LYS A 725 -1.52 15.78 19.75
CA LYS A 725 -1.59 16.35 18.39
C LYS A 725 -0.85 15.46 17.39
N GLY A 726 -1.18 15.60 16.11
CA GLY A 726 -0.49 14.87 15.05
C GLY A 726 -0.78 13.36 15.02
N ARG A 727 -1.93 12.94 15.60
CA ARG A 727 -2.35 11.54 15.62
C ARG A 727 -2.59 10.99 14.22
N GLN A 728 -3.10 11.82 13.31
CA GLN A 728 -3.46 11.42 11.95
C GLN A 728 -2.99 12.48 10.96
N GLN A 729 -2.43 12.02 9.83
CA GLN A 729 -2.03 12.87 8.72
C GLN A 729 -2.27 12.17 7.40
N SER A 730 -2.71 12.92 6.38
CA SER A 730 -2.87 12.43 5.00
C SER A 730 -1.97 13.21 4.06
N PHE A 731 -1.34 12.50 3.12
CA PHE A 731 -0.40 13.11 2.20
C PHE A 731 -0.28 12.33 0.89
N THR A 732 0.14 13.04 -0.15
CA THR A 732 0.43 12.49 -1.48
C THR A 732 1.93 12.53 -1.71
N LEU A 733 2.51 11.40 -2.08
CA LEU A 733 3.94 11.23 -2.30
C LEU A 733 4.29 11.06 -3.77
N TYR A 734 5.26 11.83 -4.22
CA TYR A 734 6.00 11.67 -5.47
C TYR A 734 7.40 11.09 -5.19
N PRO A 735 8.16 10.66 -6.20
CA PRO A 735 9.51 10.12 -5.99
C PRO A 735 10.41 11.12 -5.25
N GLY A 736 11.11 10.65 -4.22
CA GLY A 736 11.98 11.46 -3.37
C GLY A 736 11.24 12.24 -2.28
N ASN A 737 9.91 12.29 -2.26
CA ASN A 737 9.18 13.02 -1.22
C ASN A 737 9.28 12.30 0.13
N VAL A 738 9.62 13.05 1.17
CA VAL A 738 9.67 12.58 2.55
C VAL A 738 8.87 13.54 3.44
N VAL A 739 7.75 13.05 3.97
CA VAL A 739 6.92 13.78 4.93
C VAL A 739 7.50 13.63 6.32
N VAL A 740 7.46 14.68 7.13
CA VAL A 740 7.81 14.62 8.56
C VAL A 740 6.55 14.77 9.39
N MET A 741 6.30 13.80 10.25
CA MET A 741 5.26 13.84 11.28
C MET A 741 5.92 14.05 12.64
N THR A 742 5.52 15.12 13.34
CA THR A 742 5.98 15.45 14.69
C THR A 742 4.81 15.40 15.67
N PRO A 743 4.35 14.21 16.08
CA PRO A 743 3.24 14.10 17.02
C PRO A 743 3.66 14.59 18.41
N GLU A 744 2.77 15.30 19.08
CA GLU A 744 2.94 15.61 20.50
C GLU A 744 2.48 14.43 21.33
N VAL A 745 3.46 13.72 21.90
CA VAL A 745 3.23 12.46 22.63
C VAL A 745 3.66 12.61 24.08
N LYS A 746 2.79 12.21 25.01
CA LYS A 746 3.09 12.18 26.45
C LYS A 746 2.99 10.75 26.98
N GLN A 747 4.03 10.31 27.67
CA GLN A 747 4.00 9.00 28.32
C GLN A 747 3.26 9.09 29.65
N ARG A 748 2.23 8.28 29.79
CA ARG A 748 1.41 8.19 30.99
C ARG A 748 1.80 6.96 31.79
N VAL A 749 1.97 7.14 33.10
CA VAL A 749 2.21 6.06 34.08
C VAL A 749 1.11 6.16 35.14
N THR A 750 0.35 5.08 35.32
CA THR A 750 -0.59 4.96 36.43
C THR A 750 0.16 4.60 37.70
N VAL A 751 0.20 5.50 38.66
CA VAL A 751 0.88 5.26 39.93
C VAL A 751 -0.12 4.87 41.02
N PHE A 752 0.28 3.92 41.84
CA PHE A 752 -0.42 3.54 43.04
C PHE A 752 0.48 3.89 44.22
N GLY A 753 -0.09 4.44 45.28
CA GLY A 753 0.66 4.81 46.48
C GLY A 753 -0.25 4.99 47.68
N ARG A 754 0.37 5.11 48.87
CA ARG A 754 -0.31 5.38 50.12
C ARG A 754 0.19 6.71 50.73
N LEU A 755 -0.73 7.53 51.19
CA LEU A 755 -0.40 8.82 51.81
C LEU A 755 -0.38 8.71 53.33
N ARG A 756 0.67 9.30 53.97
CA ARG A 756 0.76 9.51 55.39
C ARG A 756 1.10 10.96 55.74
N SER A 757 0.64 11.42 56.87
CA SER A 757 1.10 12.69 57.45
C SER A 757 2.53 12.58 57.94
N ALA A 758 3.18 13.69 58.27
CA ALA A 758 4.48 13.73 58.90
C ALA A 758 4.51 13.00 60.26
N GLN A 759 3.34 12.85 60.93
CA GLN A 759 3.20 12.12 62.19
C GLN A 759 2.89 10.60 61.96
N GLY A 760 2.89 10.14 60.69
CA GLY A 760 2.66 8.73 60.37
C GLY A 760 1.19 8.32 60.28
N GLN A 761 0.20 9.23 60.45
CA GLN A 761 -1.21 8.92 60.31
C GLN A 761 -1.60 8.77 58.82
N LEU A 762 -2.51 7.82 58.50
CA LEU A 762 -3.05 7.64 57.16
C LEU A 762 -3.93 8.82 56.77
N LEU A 763 -3.71 9.35 55.59
CA LEU A 763 -4.50 10.44 55.05
C LEU A 763 -5.63 9.89 54.16
N ALA A 764 -6.77 9.60 54.80
CA ALA A 764 -7.99 9.14 54.13
C ALA A 764 -8.80 10.32 53.58
N ASN A 765 -9.61 10.08 52.56
CA ASN A 765 -10.47 11.07 51.88
C ASN A 765 -9.74 12.38 51.50
N THR A 766 -8.44 12.26 51.23
CA THR A 766 -7.56 13.38 50.85
C THR A 766 -7.44 13.44 49.32
N SER A 767 -7.56 14.64 48.75
CA SER A 767 -7.50 14.88 47.35
C SER A 767 -6.05 14.82 46.82
N VAL A 768 -5.79 13.98 45.83
CA VAL A 768 -4.53 13.91 45.08
C VAL A 768 -4.82 14.37 43.65
N HIS A 769 -4.08 15.32 43.15
CA HIS A 769 -4.27 15.85 41.80
C HIS A 769 -2.94 16.23 41.15
N ASN A 770 -2.95 16.26 39.86
CA ASN A 770 -1.88 16.80 39.02
C ASN A 770 -2.50 17.54 37.82
N HIS A 771 -1.70 17.89 36.82
CA HIS A 771 -2.18 18.57 35.62
C HIS A 771 -3.00 17.66 34.67
N ILE A 772 -3.03 16.32 34.91
CA ILE A 772 -3.78 15.36 34.09
C ILE A 772 -5.13 15.06 34.74
N GLY A 773 -5.16 14.86 36.06
CA GLY A 773 -6.36 14.36 36.72
C GLY A 773 -6.36 14.59 38.24
N LYS A 774 -7.45 14.12 38.85
CA LYS A 774 -7.69 14.17 40.28
C LYS A 774 -8.27 12.84 40.77
N THR A 775 -7.81 12.40 41.93
CA THR A 775 -8.35 11.24 42.66
C THR A 775 -8.50 11.56 44.13
N VAL A 776 -9.08 10.69 44.92
CA VAL A 776 -9.20 10.78 46.36
C VAL A 776 -8.68 9.52 46.99
N THR A 777 -7.97 9.60 48.11
CA THR A 777 -7.49 8.45 48.85
C THR A 777 -8.65 7.71 49.52
N ASP A 778 -8.58 6.38 49.61
CA ASP A 778 -9.51 5.53 50.34
C ASP A 778 -9.30 5.60 51.88
N GLU A 779 -10.02 4.75 52.66
CA GLU A 779 -9.90 4.67 54.12
C GLU A 779 -8.51 4.20 54.57
N GLN A 780 -7.76 3.52 53.74
CA GLN A 780 -6.38 3.07 53.99
C GLN A 780 -5.32 4.07 53.50
N GLY A 781 -5.75 5.23 53.03
CA GLY A 781 -4.89 6.25 52.47
C GLY A 781 -4.29 5.92 51.10
N GLU A 782 -4.83 4.90 50.43
CA GLU A 782 -4.35 4.44 49.12
C GLU A 782 -5.00 5.26 48.00
N PHE A 783 -4.25 5.49 46.94
CA PHE A 783 -4.72 6.21 45.75
C PHE A 783 -4.15 5.61 44.46
N SER A 784 -4.83 5.91 43.36
CA SER A 784 -4.39 5.65 42.01
C SER A 784 -4.60 6.87 41.16
N ILE A 785 -3.55 7.33 40.46
CA ILE A 785 -3.60 8.49 39.57
C ILE A 785 -2.67 8.32 38.37
N ASP A 786 -3.10 8.82 37.21
CA ASP A 786 -2.26 8.89 36.02
C ASP A 786 -1.30 10.09 36.11
N VAL A 787 -0.03 9.88 35.82
CA VAL A 787 1.04 10.88 35.93
C VAL A 787 1.79 10.94 34.62
N ASP A 788 2.08 12.16 34.15
CA ASP A 788 2.98 12.40 33.03
C ASP A 788 4.42 12.11 33.45
N LYS A 789 5.11 11.20 32.76
CA LYS A 789 6.49 10.82 33.09
C LYS A 789 7.48 11.97 32.99
N LEU A 790 7.19 13.00 32.14
CA LEU A 790 8.02 14.20 32.02
C LEU A 790 7.80 15.19 33.14
N HIS A 791 6.61 15.20 33.78
CA HIS A 791 6.24 16.06 34.90
C HIS A 791 5.69 15.24 36.05
N PRO A 792 6.55 14.46 36.73
CA PRO A 792 6.14 13.45 37.69
C PRO A 792 5.81 14.03 39.05
N SER A 793 4.98 15.07 39.12
CA SER A 793 4.55 15.72 40.36
C SER A 793 3.09 15.47 40.66
N ILE A 794 2.79 15.22 41.94
CA ILE A 794 1.44 15.21 42.47
C ILE A 794 1.28 16.24 43.56
N PHE A 795 0.09 16.81 43.62
CA PHE A 795 -0.31 17.77 44.65
C PHE A 795 -1.37 17.13 45.54
N ILE A 796 -1.18 17.26 46.84
CA ILE A 796 -2.05 16.68 47.84
C ILE A 796 -2.73 17.83 48.59
N SER A 797 -4.07 17.80 48.64
CA SER A 797 -4.83 18.88 49.27
C SER A 797 -6.03 18.32 50.04
N ASP A 798 -6.27 18.92 51.20
CA ASP A 798 -7.53 18.74 51.95
C ASP A 798 -8.51 19.85 51.57
N ALA A 799 -9.79 19.62 51.60
CA ALA A 799 -10.98 20.39 51.19
C ALA A 799 -10.81 21.84 50.68
N SER A 800 -9.77 22.58 51.07
CA SER A 800 -9.50 23.97 50.64
C SER A 800 -8.04 24.42 50.68
N GLU A 801 -7.10 23.60 51.15
CA GLU A 801 -5.69 24.01 51.27
C GLU A 801 -4.74 22.98 50.67
N ARG A 802 -3.71 23.45 49.95
CA ARG A 802 -2.63 22.67 49.44
C ARG A 802 -1.76 22.17 50.61
N LEU A 803 -1.79 20.83 50.89
CA LEU A 803 -1.02 20.25 51.98
C LEU A 803 0.43 20.03 51.63
N CYS A 804 0.70 19.38 50.49
CA CYS A 804 2.07 19.13 50.05
C CYS A 804 2.17 18.83 48.54
N GLU A 805 3.38 18.93 48.04
CA GLU A 805 3.77 18.48 46.68
C GLU A 805 4.81 17.40 46.77
N SER A 806 4.65 16.36 46.00
CA SER A 806 5.62 15.25 45.90
C SER A 806 6.02 15.02 44.46
N THR A 807 7.32 14.98 44.22
CA THR A 807 7.88 14.57 42.92
C THR A 807 8.16 13.06 42.97
N LEU A 808 7.65 12.32 42.01
CA LEU A 808 7.71 10.85 41.98
C LEU A 808 8.90 10.39 41.13
N ASP A 809 9.61 9.36 41.59
CA ASP A 809 10.58 8.68 40.76
C ASP A 809 9.87 7.67 39.85
N LEU A 810 9.71 8.03 38.59
CA LEU A 810 9.14 7.19 37.54
C LEU A 810 10.21 6.55 36.63
N SER A 811 11.48 6.54 37.04
CA SER A 811 12.56 5.89 36.29
C SER A 811 12.25 4.39 36.11
N GLY A 812 12.37 3.89 34.88
CA GLY A 812 12.07 2.49 34.52
C GLY A 812 10.58 2.10 34.57
N ALA A 813 9.67 3.00 34.93
CA ALA A 813 8.24 2.71 34.96
C ALA A 813 7.66 2.61 33.53
N GLN A 814 6.94 1.53 33.25
CA GLN A 814 6.22 1.30 32.01
C GLN A 814 4.75 0.97 32.35
N GLY A 815 3.86 1.92 32.14
CA GLY A 815 2.41 1.70 32.33
C GLY A 815 1.95 1.85 33.77
N VAL A 816 2.38 1.02 34.70
CA VAL A 816 1.94 0.98 36.11
C VAL A 816 3.13 0.95 37.05
N LYS A 817 3.10 1.72 38.14
CA LYS A 817 4.13 1.70 39.19
C LYS A 817 3.53 1.85 40.56
N TRP A 818 3.91 0.97 41.50
CA TRP A 818 3.72 1.20 42.91
C TRP A 818 4.86 2.09 43.44
N ILE A 819 4.52 3.25 43.99
CA ILE A 819 5.49 4.27 44.44
C ILE A 819 5.76 4.21 45.96
N GLY A 820 5.09 3.33 46.65
CA GLY A 820 5.25 3.15 48.11
C GLY A 820 4.42 4.13 48.93
N GLU A 821 4.92 4.43 50.14
CA GLU A 821 4.32 5.41 51.05
C GLU A 821 4.90 6.80 50.79
N ILE A 822 4.04 7.75 50.62
CA ILE A 822 4.41 9.15 50.47
C ILE A 822 4.10 9.83 51.81
N ILE A 823 5.11 10.46 52.40
CA ILE A 823 4.98 11.24 53.63
C ILE A 823 4.75 12.72 53.19
N CYS A 824 3.61 13.26 53.58
CA CYS A 824 3.26 14.64 53.33
C CYS A 824 3.83 15.54 54.46
N GLU A 825 4.96 16.17 54.18
CA GLU A 825 5.55 17.15 55.06
C GLU A 825 4.93 18.53 54.75
N ASN A 826 4.28 19.15 55.71
CA ASN A 826 3.81 20.53 55.57
C ASN A 826 5.01 21.43 55.31
N LYS A 827 5.15 22.00 54.12
CA LYS A 827 6.05 23.09 53.90
C LYS A 827 5.51 24.28 54.74
N ALA A 828 6.15 24.55 55.88
CA ALA A 828 5.95 25.81 56.56
C ALA A 828 6.13 26.97 55.59
N SER A 829 5.11 27.80 55.46
CA SER A 829 5.05 29.00 54.62
C SER A 829 6.16 29.98 54.95
#